data_7c92e1a2a87becf0d33cc80ea471b8b3
#
_entry.id   7c92e1a2a87becf0d33cc80ea471b8b3
#
_cell.length_a   1.000
_cell.length_b   1.000
_cell.length_c   1.000
_cell.angle_alpha   90.00
_cell.angle_beta   90.00
_cell.angle_gamma   90.00
#
_symmetry.space_group_name_H-M   'P 1'
#
loop_
_entity.id
_entity.type
_entity.pdbx_description
1 polymer ?
#
loop_
_entity_poly.entity_id
_entity_poly.type
_entity_poly.pdbx_seq_one_letter_code
_entity_poly.pdbx_strand_id
1 'polypeptide(L)'
;MSFYKMPRNISELQALVSSFHKSKNPILALELLSKALDQNPDIKTLKNFHTKIFYLNSHQNPSLGIKLMRAYAACGEPGLTRKVFDEMFERNIVFYNVMIRSYVNNYLYNDALFVFRDMVNGGFRPDNYTYPCVLKACSCSENLSFGLQIHGDLLKVRMDLNLFVGNGLIAMYGKCGCLVEARRVFDEMLCRDVVSWNSMVAGYAQNKRFDDALEICREMEDLGQKPDGGTMASLMPAVANTLSENVLCVEKIFVNLEWKNLISWNVMIRVYLKNSMPTKAVDLYLQMEKSGVEPDAITCASVLPACGDLSALLLGRRIHEYLERRNLRPNLLLENSLIDMYARCGCLEDAKRVFDRMKFRDVASWTSLISAYGMTGKGCNAVALFTEMLNSGQIPDSIAFVAILSACSHSGLLDEGKIYFKQMTNDYRITPRIEHFACMVDLLGRAGCVDEAYNFIKEMPIEPNERVWGTLLSACRVYSNMDIGLLAADSLLQLAPEQSGYYVLLSNIYAKAGRWKEVTEIRSVMKRRKIRKTPGISNVELNNQVHTFLAGDTFHPQSKEIYEELAVLVGKMKELGYVPETDSALHDVEEEDKECHLAVHSEKLAIVFALLNTQESQIRITKNLRVCGDCHIAAKLISKIVEREIVVRDTNRFHHFKDGVCSCGDYW
;
A
#
# COMPACT_ATOMS: atom_id res chain seq x y z
N MET A 1 -40.82 -42.59 -31.02
CA MET A 1 -39.71 -41.64 -30.77
C MET A 1 -39.84 -41.12 -29.33
N SER A 2 -39.09 -41.66 -28.41
CA SER A 2 -39.06 -41.26 -27.01
C SER A 2 -38.31 -39.92 -26.89
N PHE A 3 -39.00 -38.88 -26.46
CA PHE A 3 -38.40 -37.58 -26.15
C PHE A 3 -37.44 -37.74 -24.95
N TYR A 4 -36.15 -37.88 -25.21
CA TYR A 4 -35.13 -37.74 -24.15
C TYR A 4 -35.14 -36.32 -23.64
N LYS A 5 -35.51 -36.17 -22.35
CA LYS A 5 -35.37 -34.91 -21.63
C LYS A 5 -33.91 -34.44 -21.70
N MET A 6 -33.65 -33.27 -22.23
CA MET A 6 -32.31 -32.71 -22.32
C MET A 6 -31.67 -32.64 -20.92
N PRO A 7 -30.47 -33.17 -20.72
CA PRO A 7 -29.79 -33.12 -19.44
C PRO A 7 -29.44 -31.68 -19.05
N ARG A 8 -29.62 -31.34 -17.76
CA ARG A 8 -29.46 -29.98 -17.23
C ARG A 8 -28.08 -29.71 -16.64
N ASN A 9 -27.24 -30.75 -16.42
CA ASN A 9 -25.93 -30.61 -15.82
C ASN A 9 -24.90 -31.59 -16.40
N ILE A 10 -23.61 -31.34 -16.14
CA ILE A 10 -22.48 -32.12 -16.66
C ILE A 10 -22.52 -33.58 -16.20
N SER A 11 -22.97 -33.89 -14.97
CA SER A 11 -23.04 -35.26 -14.44
C SER A 11 -24.08 -36.10 -15.14
N GLU A 12 -25.23 -35.53 -15.49
CA GLU A 12 -26.25 -36.20 -16.29
C GLU A 12 -25.76 -36.44 -17.73
N LEU A 13 -25.04 -35.50 -18.32
CA LEU A 13 -24.38 -35.64 -19.61
C LEU A 13 -23.32 -36.75 -19.61
N GLN A 14 -22.50 -36.83 -18.54
CA GLN A 14 -21.53 -37.92 -18.38
C GLN A 14 -22.15 -39.29 -18.28
N ALA A 15 -23.25 -39.42 -17.52
CA ALA A 15 -23.98 -40.65 -17.36
C ALA A 15 -24.61 -41.08 -18.69
N LEU A 16 -25.22 -40.16 -19.42
CA LEU A 16 -25.78 -40.41 -20.75
C LEU A 16 -24.72 -40.81 -21.77
N VAL A 17 -23.61 -40.08 -21.88
CA VAL A 17 -22.49 -40.42 -22.76
C VAL A 17 -21.92 -41.81 -22.43
N SER A 18 -21.93 -42.19 -21.16
CA SER A 18 -21.48 -43.53 -20.71
C SER A 18 -22.47 -44.64 -21.05
N SER A 19 -23.78 -44.36 -21.06
CA SER A 19 -24.82 -45.29 -21.47
C SER A 19 -24.86 -45.48 -22.99
N PHE A 20 -24.60 -44.43 -23.76
CA PHE A 20 -24.59 -44.48 -25.24
C PHE A 20 -23.36 -45.18 -25.82
N HIS A 21 -22.28 -45.37 -25.04
CA HIS A 21 -21.15 -46.19 -25.45
C HIS A 21 -21.56 -47.69 -25.63
N LYS A 22 -22.66 -48.07 -24.96
CA LYS A 22 -23.29 -49.41 -25.10
C LYS A 22 -24.39 -49.47 -26.19
N SER A 23 -24.88 -48.29 -26.67
CA SER A 23 -25.91 -48.22 -27.68
C SER A 23 -25.28 -47.92 -29.06
N LYS A 24 -25.75 -48.61 -30.09
CA LYS A 24 -25.20 -48.53 -31.47
C LYS A 24 -25.53 -47.21 -32.22
N ASN A 25 -25.61 -46.06 -31.54
CA ASN A 25 -25.86 -44.77 -32.20
C ASN A 25 -24.75 -43.75 -31.93
N PRO A 26 -23.65 -43.75 -32.73
CA PRO A 26 -22.50 -42.87 -32.53
C PRO A 26 -22.83 -41.40 -32.79
N ILE A 27 -23.78 -41.06 -33.63
CA ILE A 27 -24.13 -39.67 -33.99
C ILE A 27 -24.68 -38.92 -32.77
N LEU A 28 -25.61 -39.54 -32.05
CA LEU A 28 -26.18 -38.92 -30.84
C LEU A 28 -25.15 -38.77 -29.71
N ALA A 29 -24.21 -39.73 -29.60
CA ALA A 29 -23.12 -39.64 -28.64
C ALA A 29 -22.18 -38.45 -28.93
N LEU A 30 -21.90 -38.18 -30.20
CA LEU A 30 -21.07 -37.05 -30.64
C LEU A 30 -21.78 -35.70 -30.42
N GLU A 31 -23.08 -35.61 -30.65
CA GLU A 31 -23.88 -34.41 -30.34
C GLU A 31 -23.87 -34.09 -28.84
N LEU A 32 -24.02 -35.09 -27.98
CA LEU A 32 -23.99 -34.93 -26.53
C LEU A 32 -22.60 -34.53 -26.04
N LEU A 33 -21.53 -35.14 -26.58
CA LEU A 33 -20.15 -34.75 -26.30
C LEU A 33 -19.86 -33.31 -26.72
N SER A 34 -20.33 -32.93 -27.92
CA SER A 34 -20.21 -31.57 -28.43
C SER A 34 -20.85 -30.53 -27.46
N LYS A 35 -22.07 -30.83 -26.97
CA LYS A 35 -22.78 -29.98 -26.00
C LYS A 35 -22.10 -29.97 -24.62
N ALA A 36 -21.55 -31.11 -24.20
CA ALA A 36 -20.84 -31.23 -22.93
C ALA A 36 -19.53 -30.42 -22.91
N LEU A 37 -18.83 -30.36 -24.04
CA LEU A 37 -17.62 -29.54 -24.19
C LEU A 37 -17.91 -28.03 -24.10
N ASP A 38 -19.11 -27.58 -24.49
CA ASP A 38 -19.52 -26.17 -24.39
C ASP A 38 -19.82 -25.72 -22.94
N GLN A 39 -19.94 -26.68 -21.97
CA GLN A 39 -20.25 -26.39 -20.55
C GLN A 39 -19.01 -26.23 -19.65
N ASN A 40 -17.83 -26.07 -20.23
CA ASN A 40 -16.55 -25.91 -19.50
C ASN A 40 -16.34 -27.00 -18.43
N PRO A 41 -16.22 -28.28 -18.81
CA PRO A 41 -16.00 -29.40 -17.89
C PRO A 41 -14.64 -29.26 -17.19
N ASP A 42 -14.53 -29.84 -15.97
CA ASP A 42 -13.24 -29.94 -15.29
C ASP A 42 -12.24 -30.81 -16.08
N ILE A 43 -10.95 -30.66 -15.76
CA ILE A 43 -9.86 -31.35 -16.52
C ILE A 43 -9.99 -32.87 -16.52
N LYS A 44 -10.48 -33.50 -15.44
CA LYS A 44 -10.64 -34.94 -15.32
C LYS A 44 -11.77 -35.43 -16.25
N THR A 45 -12.88 -34.73 -16.23
CA THR A 45 -14.02 -34.95 -17.11
C THR A 45 -13.65 -34.74 -18.58
N LEU A 46 -12.87 -33.69 -18.86
CA LEU A 46 -12.42 -33.35 -20.21
C LEU A 46 -11.50 -34.45 -20.81
N LYS A 47 -10.55 -34.98 -20.02
CA LYS A 47 -9.72 -36.12 -20.44
C LYS A 47 -10.54 -37.36 -20.75
N ASN A 48 -11.59 -37.60 -19.98
CA ASN A 48 -12.51 -38.73 -20.26
C ASN A 48 -13.30 -38.51 -21.57
N PHE A 49 -13.77 -37.29 -21.84
CA PHE A 49 -14.43 -36.95 -23.10
C PHE A 49 -13.48 -37.09 -24.30
N HIS A 50 -12.24 -36.64 -24.17
CA HIS A 50 -11.22 -36.78 -25.20
C HIS A 50 -10.99 -38.27 -25.55
N THR A 51 -10.82 -39.12 -24.55
CA THR A 51 -10.68 -40.57 -24.73
C THR A 51 -11.90 -41.16 -25.47
N LYS A 52 -13.12 -40.73 -25.14
CA LYS A 52 -14.33 -41.21 -25.81
C LYS A 52 -14.45 -40.74 -27.26
N ILE A 53 -14.05 -39.50 -27.57
CA ILE A 53 -13.98 -39.00 -28.96
C ILE A 53 -13.02 -39.85 -29.77
N PHE A 54 -11.90 -40.28 -29.19
CA PHE A 54 -10.94 -41.17 -29.85
C PHE A 54 -11.54 -42.56 -30.10
N TYR A 55 -12.20 -43.18 -29.12
CA TYR A 55 -12.87 -44.48 -29.28
C TYR A 55 -14.00 -44.45 -30.29
N LEU A 56 -14.68 -43.32 -30.49
CA LEU A 56 -15.71 -43.14 -31.50
C LEU A 56 -15.15 -42.87 -32.92
N ASN A 57 -13.84 -42.95 -33.07
CA ASN A 57 -13.11 -42.68 -34.31
C ASN A 57 -13.42 -41.28 -34.91
N SER A 58 -13.71 -40.31 -34.04
CA SER A 58 -14.14 -38.97 -34.43
C SER A 58 -13.11 -37.88 -34.04
N HIS A 59 -11.89 -38.30 -33.71
CA HIS A 59 -10.78 -37.42 -33.32
C HIS A 59 -10.35 -36.46 -34.43
N GLN A 60 -10.62 -36.81 -35.72
CA GLN A 60 -10.35 -35.93 -36.87
C GLN A 60 -11.51 -34.98 -37.22
N ASN A 61 -12.60 -34.97 -36.44
CA ASN A 61 -13.70 -34.03 -36.68
C ASN A 61 -13.28 -32.61 -36.30
N PRO A 62 -13.22 -31.65 -37.26
CA PRO A 62 -12.72 -30.31 -36.98
C PRO A 62 -13.55 -29.55 -35.94
N SER A 63 -14.87 -29.72 -35.92
CA SER A 63 -15.75 -29.04 -34.96
C SER A 63 -15.50 -29.52 -33.54
N LEU A 64 -15.34 -30.84 -33.33
CA LEU A 64 -15.03 -31.42 -32.03
C LEU A 64 -13.60 -31.09 -31.59
N GLY A 65 -12.65 -31.12 -32.51
CA GLY A 65 -11.25 -30.73 -32.27
C GLY A 65 -11.16 -29.30 -31.75
N ILE A 66 -11.83 -28.34 -32.41
CA ILE A 66 -11.85 -26.93 -31.96
C ILE A 66 -12.48 -26.77 -30.56
N LYS A 67 -13.61 -27.47 -30.30
CA LYS A 67 -14.26 -27.40 -28.98
C LYS A 67 -13.39 -28.02 -27.88
N LEU A 68 -12.75 -29.15 -28.18
CA LEU A 68 -11.83 -29.80 -27.26
C LEU A 68 -10.61 -28.91 -26.92
N MET A 69 -10.02 -28.29 -27.95
CA MET A 69 -8.94 -27.32 -27.75
C MET A 69 -9.37 -26.13 -26.92
N ARG A 70 -10.57 -25.55 -27.17
CA ARG A 70 -11.11 -24.44 -26.36
C ARG A 70 -11.32 -24.83 -24.90
N ALA A 71 -11.85 -26.05 -24.68
CA ALA A 71 -12.06 -26.55 -23.32
C ALA A 71 -10.73 -26.77 -22.56
N TYR A 72 -9.72 -27.37 -23.22
CA TYR A 72 -8.38 -27.48 -22.60
C TYR A 72 -7.73 -26.13 -22.35
N ALA A 73 -7.86 -25.19 -23.30
CA ALA A 73 -7.37 -23.82 -23.13
C ALA A 73 -8.04 -23.10 -21.94
N ALA A 74 -9.35 -23.30 -21.74
CA ALA A 74 -10.11 -22.76 -20.61
C ALA A 74 -9.69 -23.39 -19.26
N CYS A 75 -9.25 -24.65 -19.26
CA CYS A 75 -8.70 -25.31 -18.08
C CYS A 75 -7.24 -24.92 -17.76
N GLY A 76 -6.61 -24.05 -18.56
CA GLY A 76 -5.20 -23.66 -18.36
C GLY A 76 -4.19 -24.76 -18.76
N GLU A 77 -4.53 -25.62 -19.72
CA GLU A 77 -3.72 -26.75 -20.17
C GLU A 77 -3.24 -26.58 -21.62
N PRO A 78 -2.29 -25.64 -21.88
CA PRO A 78 -1.82 -25.37 -23.25
C PRO A 78 -1.09 -26.56 -23.88
N GLY A 79 -0.46 -27.44 -23.07
CA GLY A 79 0.20 -28.65 -23.55
C GLY A 79 -0.80 -29.66 -24.14
N LEU A 80 -1.95 -29.85 -23.50
CA LEU A 80 -3.01 -30.71 -24.02
C LEU A 80 -3.72 -30.06 -25.20
N THR A 81 -3.89 -28.74 -25.21
CA THR A 81 -4.38 -27.98 -26.37
C THR A 81 -3.45 -28.20 -27.58
N ARG A 82 -2.12 -28.13 -27.36
CA ARG A 82 -1.12 -28.39 -28.41
C ARG A 82 -1.19 -29.82 -28.94
N LYS A 83 -1.34 -30.80 -28.05
CA LYS A 83 -1.47 -32.20 -28.47
C LYS A 83 -2.65 -32.40 -29.42
N VAL A 84 -3.83 -31.89 -29.08
CA VAL A 84 -4.99 -31.95 -29.97
C VAL A 84 -4.72 -31.22 -31.29
N PHE A 85 -4.07 -30.05 -31.24
CA PHE A 85 -3.70 -29.31 -32.45
C PHE A 85 -2.80 -30.13 -33.39
N ASP A 86 -1.79 -30.83 -32.84
CA ASP A 86 -0.82 -31.61 -33.63
C ASP A 86 -1.42 -32.90 -34.17
N GLU A 87 -2.41 -33.48 -33.49
CA GLU A 87 -3.14 -34.68 -33.95
C GLU A 87 -4.09 -34.43 -35.14
N MET A 88 -4.47 -33.16 -35.41
CA MET A 88 -5.36 -32.81 -36.52
C MET A 88 -4.61 -32.79 -37.86
N PHE A 89 -5.09 -33.58 -38.85
CA PHE A 89 -4.52 -33.61 -40.19
C PHE A 89 -4.89 -32.36 -40.99
N GLU A 90 -6.16 -31.95 -40.94
CA GLU A 90 -6.63 -30.75 -41.62
C GLU A 90 -6.84 -29.63 -40.62
N ARG A 91 -5.95 -28.65 -40.65
CA ARG A 91 -6.02 -27.45 -39.83
C ARG A 91 -6.58 -26.29 -40.65
N ASN A 92 -7.35 -25.44 -39.99
CA ASN A 92 -7.83 -24.17 -40.55
C ASN A 92 -7.42 -23.01 -39.63
N ILE A 93 -7.70 -21.80 -40.05
CA ILE A 93 -7.37 -20.56 -39.28
C ILE A 93 -7.89 -20.61 -37.85
N VAL A 94 -9.03 -21.25 -37.58
CA VAL A 94 -9.62 -21.31 -36.24
C VAL A 94 -8.76 -22.15 -35.29
N PHE A 95 -8.15 -23.25 -35.77
CA PHE A 95 -7.22 -24.03 -34.94
C PHE A 95 -6.02 -23.22 -34.50
N TYR A 96 -5.41 -22.47 -35.44
CA TYR A 96 -4.29 -21.58 -35.14
C TYR A 96 -4.69 -20.49 -34.16
N ASN A 97 -5.84 -19.84 -34.36
CA ASN A 97 -6.32 -18.77 -33.45
C ASN A 97 -6.59 -19.30 -32.05
N VAL A 98 -7.17 -20.50 -31.90
CA VAL A 98 -7.37 -21.12 -30.57
C VAL A 98 -6.03 -21.44 -29.91
N MET A 99 -5.06 -21.97 -30.68
CA MET A 99 -3.74 -22.33 -30.17
C MET A 99 -2.96 -21.08 -29.71
N ILE A 100 -2.88 -20.04 -30.57
CA ILE A 100 -2.23 -18.75 -30.22
C ILE A 100 -2.86 -18.15 -28.97
N ARG A 101 -4.20 -18.10 -28.92
CA ARG A 101 -4.93 -17.57 -27.77
C ARG A 101 -4.69 -18.38 -26.49
N SER A 102 -4.61 -19.72 -26.62
CA SER A 102 -4.28 -20.59 -25.47
C SER A 102 -2.90 -20.27 -24.91
N TYR A 103 -1.89 -20.13 -25.75
CA TYR A 103 -0.55 -19.76 -25.31
C TYR A 103 -0.48 -18.36 -24.70
N VAL A 104 -1.12 -17.36 -25.32
CA VAL A 104 -1.17 -15.98 -24.79
C VAL A 104 -1.83 -15.92 -23.41
N ASN A 105 -2.92 -16.65 -23.19
CA ASN A 105 -3.63 -16.69 -21.92
C ASN A 105 -2.84 -17.42 -20.81
N ASN A 106 -1.91 -18.31 -21.20
CA ASN A 106 -1.03 -19.04 -20.28
C ASN A 106 0.38 -18.45 -20.21
N TYR A 107 0.58 -17.18 -20.62
CA TYR A 107 1.86 -16.46 -20.56
C TYR A 107 3.00 -17.06 -21.38
N LEU A 108 2.71 -17.96 -22.32
CA LEU A 108 3.65 -18.61 -23.23
C LEU A 108 3.76 -17.81 -24.55
N TYR A 109 4.24 -16.58 -24.45
CA TYR A 109 4.20 -15.63 -25.56
C TYR A 109 5.06 -16.03 -26.74
N ASN A 110 6.26 -16.57 -26.50
CA ASN A 110 7.17 -17.00 -27.56
C ASN A 110 6.59 -18.18 -28.36
N ASP A 111 5.90 -19.10 -27.67
CA ASP A 111 5.21 -20.22 -28.32
C ASP A 111 4.03 -19.72 -29.17
N ALA A 112 3.34 -18.70 -28.72
CA ALA A 112 2.28 -18.06 -29.51
C ALA A 112 2.83 -17.44 -30.80
N LEU A 113 3.99 -16.73 -30.73
CA LEU A 113 4.66 -16.16 -31.88
C LEU A 113 5.19 -17.23 -32.83
N PHE A 114 5.68 -18.37 -32.30
CA PHE A 114 6.08 -19.50 -33.08
C PHE A 114 4.92 -20.10 -33.89
N VAL A 115 3.77 -20.35 -33.24
CA VAL A 115 2.56 -20.87 -33.91
C VAL A 115 2.04 -19.90 -34.98
N PHE A 116 2.12 -18.58 -34.71
CA PHE A 116 1.77 -17.58 -35.73
C PHE A 116 2.69 -17.68 -36.97
N ARG A 117 3.99 -17.83 -36.76
CA ARG A 117 4.94 -18.00 -37.86
C ARG A 117 4.67 -19.29 -38.66
N ASP A 118 4.38 -20.37 -37.94
CA ASP A 118 3.97 -21.65 -38.55
C ASP A 118 2.69 -21.50 -39.40
N MET A 119 1.69 -20.76 -38.89
CA MET A 119 0.47 -20.43 -39.61
C MET A 119 0.76 -19.70 -40.94
N VAL A 120 1.58 -18.66 -40.89
CA VAL A 120 1.93 -17.83 -42.07
C VAL A 120 2.73 -18.66 -43.05
N ASN A 121 3.72 -19.43 -42.61
CA ASN A 121 4.53 -20.33 -43.45
C ASN A 121 3.69 -21.45 -44.10
N GLY A 122 2.64 -21.91 -43.41
CA GLY A 122 1.65 -22.85 -43.93
C GLY A 122 0.67 -22.26 -44.96
N GLY A 123 0.82 -20.97 -45.29
CA GLY A 123 0.01 -20.28 -46.30
C GLY A 123 -1.35 -19.78 -45.78
N PHE A 124 -1.62 -19.90 -44.49
CA PHE A 124 -2.84 -19.38 -43.88
C PHE A 124 -2.74 -17.84 -43.68
N ARG A 125 -3.76 -17.12 -44.16
CA ARG A 125 -3.81 -15.66 -43.95
C ARG A 125 -4.36 -15.32 -42.57
N PRO A 126 -3.61 -14.60 -41.73
CA PRO A 126 -4.11 -14.11 -40.43
C PRO A 126 -5.33 -13.20 -40.61
N ASP A 127 -6.24 -13.22 -39.66
CA ASP A 127 -7.48 -12.44 -39.63
C ASP A 127 -7.51 -11.43 -38.49
N ASN A 128 -8.62 -10.71 -38.36
CA ASN A 128 -8.87 -9.72 -37.30
C ASN A 128 -8.96 -10.33 -35.90
N TYR A 129 -9.00 -11.63 -35.73
CA TYR A 129 -8.89 -12.32 -34.43
C TYR A 129 -7.47 -12.80 -34.15
N THR A 130 -6.69 -13.08 -35.17
CA THR A 130 -5.29 -13.50 -35.05
C THR A 130 -4.41 -12.35 -34.57
N TYR A 131 -4.45 -11.19 -35.26
CA TYR A 131 -3.54 -10.08 -35.05
C TYR A 131 -3.58 -9.50 -33.61
N PRO A 132 -4.75 -9.24 -32.98
CA PRO A 132 -4.77 -8.74 -31.61
C PRO A 132 -4.11 -9.68 -30.60
N CYS A 133 -4.25 -11.01 -30.78
CA CYS A 133 -3.60 -11.98 -29.91
C CYS A 133 -2.07 -11.98 -30.09
N VAL A 134 -1.61 -11.90 -31.33
CA VAL A 134 -0.17 -11.87 -31.65
C VAL A 134 0.46 -10.55 -31.20
N LEU A 135 -0.19 -9.41 -31.41
CA LEU A 135 0.25 -8.12 -30.92
C LEU A 135 0.32 -8.08 -29.38
N LYS A 136 -0.63 -8.73 -28.69
CA LYS A 136 -0.56 -8.91 -27.26
C LYS A 136 0.64 -9.77 -26.85
N ALA A 137 0.95 -10.82 -27.59
CA ALA A 137 2.16 -11.62 -27.34
C ALA A 137 3.43 -10.78 -27.51
N CYS A 138 3.53 -9.98 -28.59
CA CYS A 138 4.66 -9.05 -28.81
C CYS A 138 4.78 -8.02 -27.68
N SER A 139 3.65 -7.44 -27.27
CA SER A 139 3.57 -6.49 -26.17
C SER A 139 4.11 -7.09 -24.85
N CYS A 140 3.65 -8.29 -24.49
CA CYS A 140 4.02 -8.92 -23.23
C CYS A 140 5.43 -9.55 -23.22
N SER A 141 5.98 -9.90 -24.38
CA SER A 141 7.38 -10.34 -24.54
C SER A 141 8.36 -9.20 -24.87
N GLU A 142 7.86 -7.97 -24.94
CA GLU A 142 8.62 -6.77 -25.32
C GLU A 142 9.36 -6.94 -26.67
N ASN A 143 8.80 -7.74 -27.57
CA ASN A 143 9.39 -8.03 -28.88
C ASN A 143 8.96 -7.01 -29.93
N LEU A 144 9.54 -5.81 -29.85
CA LEU A 144 9.27 -4.71 -30.77
C LEU A 144 9.58 -5.07 -32.23
N SER A 145 10.68 -5.79 -32.48
CA SER A 145 11.11 -6.14 -33.84
C SER A 145 10.06 -6.95 -34.59
N PHE A 146 9.47 -7.94 -33.89
CA PHE A 146 8.39 -8.75 -34.48
C PHE A 146 7.10 -7.95 -34.61
N GLY A 147 6.79 -7.08 -33.64
CA GLY A 147 5.65 -6.15 -33.71
C GLY A 147 5.73 -5.21 -34.91
N LEU A 148 6.91 -4.67 -35.23
CA LEU A 148 7.14 -3.82 -36.41
C LEU A 148 6.91 -4.59 -37.73
N GLN A 149 7.35 -5.86 -37.82
CA GLN A 149 7.10 -6.71 -38.99
C GLN A 149 5.59 -6.90 -39.21
N ILE A 150 4.87 -7.22 -38.12
CA ILE A 150 3.39 -7.38 -38.18
C ILE A 150 2.73 -6.07 -38.60
N HIS A 151 3.14 -4.92 -38.05
CA HIS A 151 2.57 -3.63 -38.45
C HIS A 151 2.82 -3.35 -39.94
N GLY A 152 4.05 -3.60 -40.44
CA GLY A 152 4.36 -3.51 -41.87
C GLY A 152 3.48 -4.40 -42.77
N ASP A 153 3.15 -5.60 -42.35
CA ASP A 153 2.23 -6.47 -43.07
C ASP A 153 0.77 -6.00 -42.96
N LEU A 154 0.33 -5.48 -41.84
CA LEU A 154 -0.99 -4.88 -41.64
C LEU A 154 -1.22 -3.68 -42.58
N LEU A 155 -0.22 -2.83 -42.76
CA LEU A 155 -0.28 -1.69 -43.68
C LEU A 155 -0.47 -2.14 -45.12
N LYS A 156 0.20 -3.21 -45.57
CA LYS A 156 0.02 -3.76 -46.91
C LYS A 156 -1.40 -4.24 -47.19
N VAL A 157 -2.07 -4.81 -46.20
CA VAL A 157 -3.44 -5.33 -46.30
C VAL A 157 -4.52 -4.35 -45.83
N ARG A 158 -4.15 -3.15 -45.43
CA ARG A 158 -5.02 -2.09 -44.85
C ARG A 158 -5.90 -2.58 -43.68
N MET A 159 -5.34 -3.44 -42.86
CA MET A 159 -5.99 -3.90 -41.63
C MET A 159 -5.59 -3.10 -40.37
N ASP A 160 -4.59 -2.23 -40.47
CA ASP A 160 -4.14 -1.28 -39.44
C ASP A 160 -5.28 -0.32 -38.99
N LEU A 161 -6.21 -0.02 -39.89
CA LEU A 161 -7.40 0.80 -39.61
C LEU A 161 -8.53 0.05 -38.88
N ASN A 162 -8.38 -1.24 -38.66
CA ASN A 162 -9.34 -2.03 -37.88
C ASN A 162 -9.26 -1.70 -36.40
N LEU A 163 -10.40 -1.43 -35.76
CA LEU A 163 -10.47 -1.01 -34.35
C LEU A 163 -9.70 -1.94 -33.40
N PHE A 164 -9.91 -3.26 -33.50
CA PHE A 164 -9.27 -4.23 -32.62
C PHE A 164 -7.77 -4.36 -32.87
N VAL A 165 -7.36 -4.26 -34.12
CA VAL A 165 -5.95 -4.30 -34.52
C VAL A 165 -5.25 -3.02 -34.09
N GLY A 166 -5.87 -1.83 -34.33
CA GLY A 166 -5.37 -0.54 -33.87
C GLY A 166 -5.16 -0.50 -32.36
N ASN A 167 -6.13 -0.97 -31.58
CA ASN A 167 -6.00 -1.09 -30.12
C ASN A 167 -4.83 -2.01 -29.73
N GLY A 168 -4.63 -3.10 -30.44
CA GLY A 168 -3.49 -4.02 -30.25
C GLY A 168 -2.13 -3.38 -30.58
N LEU A 169 -2.06 -2.58 -31.66
CA LEU A 169 -0.84 -1.84 -32.02
C LEU A 169 -0.51 -0.75 -31.00
N ILE A 170 -1.49 0.04 -30.55
CA ILE A 170 -1.28 1.05 -29.51
C ILE A 170 -0.74 0.40 -28.24
N ALA A 171 -1.36 -0.70 -27.78
CA ALA A 171 -0.92 -1.42 -26.59
C ALA A 171 0.50 -2.01 -26.76
N MET A 172 0.83 -2.53 -27.94
CA MET A 172 2.15 -3.08 -28.25
C MET A 172 3.22 -1.98 -28.22
N TYR A 173 2.99 -0.88 -28.95
CA TYR A 173 3.93 0.23 -28.97
C TYR A 173 4.07 0.90 -27.60
N GLY A 174 2.96 1.13 -26.89
CA GLY A 174 2.96 1.69 -25.55
C GLY A 174 3.78 0.85 -24.57
N LYS A 175 3.63 -0.48 -24.60
CA LYS A 175 4.38 -1.40 -23.74
C LYS A 175 5.88 -1.45 -24.08
N CYS A 176 6.22 -1.34 -25.37
CA CYS A 176 7.61 -1.30 -25.85
C CYS A 176 8.26 0.10 -25.72
N GLY A 177 7.60 1.09 -25.14
CA GLY A 177 8.13 2.44 -24.95
C GLY A 177 8.11 3.33 -26.19
N CYS A 178 7.54 2.88 -27.30
CA CYS A 178 7.45 3.60 -28.57
C CYS A 178 6.19 4.48 -28.63
N LEU A 179 6.16 5.53 -27.79
CA LEU A 179 4.94 6.35 -27.59
C LEU A 179 4.58 7.21 -28.80
N VAL A 180 5.56 7.61 -29.62
CA VAL A 180 5.34 8.39 -30.83
C VAL A 180 4.58 7.56 -31.86
N GLU A 181 4.98 6.31 -32.05
CA GLU A 181 4.34 5.36 -32.94
C GLU A 181 2.95 4.96 -32.41
N ALA A 182 2.80 4.77 -31.10
CA ALA A 182 1.50 4.53 -30.47
C ALA A 182 0.52 5.68 -30.73
N ARG A 183 0.97 6.93 -30.51
CA ARG A 183 0.17 8.13 -30.76
C ARG A 183 -0.20 8.26 -32.25
N ARG A 184 0.74 8.01 -33.14
CA ARG A 184 0.49 8.04 -34.59
C ARG A 184 -0.58 7.05 -35.01
N VAL A 185 -0.50 5.79 -34.56
CA VAL A 185 -1.55 4.78 -34.82
C VAL A 185 -2.90 5.28 -34.27
N PHE A 186 -2.90 5.80 -33.05
CA PHE A 186 -4.10 6.32 -32.41
C PHE A 186 -4.75 7.45 -33.23
N ASP A 187 -3.95 8.40 -33.73
CA ASP A 187 -4.44 9.55 -34.52
C ASP A 187 -4.93 9.12 -35.91
N GLU A 188 -4.32 8.12 -36.52
CA GLU A 188 -4.70 7.58 -37.84
C GLU A 188 -5.96 6.69 -37.79
N MET A 189 -6.41 6.24 -36.59
CA MET A 189 -7.63 5.43 -36.46
C MET A 189 -8.88 6.20 -36.89
N LEU A 190 -9.68 5.60 -37.77
CA LEU A 190 -10.94 6.16 -38.25
C LEU A 190 -12.02 6.26 -37.17
N CYS A 191 -12.07 5.25 -36.29
CA CYS A 191 -12.98 5.20 -35.14
C CYS A 191 -12.19 4.84 -33.89
N ARG A 192 -12.50 5.50 -32.80
CA ARG A 192 -11.89 5.24 -31.47
C ARG A 192 -12.99 4.90 -30.49
N ASP A 193 -12.85 3.77 -29.79
CA ASP A 193 -13.71 3.41 -28.67
C ASP A 193 -13.01 3.67 -27.33
N VAL A 194 -13.70 3.44 -26.22
CA VAL A 194 -13.13 3.62 -24.88
C VAL A 194 -11.86 2.77 -24.67
N VAL A 195 -11.76 1.63 -25.35
CA VAL A 195 -10.57 0.76 -25.26
C VAL A 195 -9.37 1.40 -25.97
N SER A 196 -9.59 2.09 -27.09
CA SER A 196 -8.53 2.85 -27.80
C SER A 196 -7.94 3.94 -26.90
N TRP A 197 -8.80 4.72 -26.27
CA TRP A 197 -8.41 5.76 -25.31
C TRP A 197 -7.68 5.18 -24.12
N ASN A 198 -8.24 4.13 -23.50
CA ASN A 198 -7.63 3.44 -22.35
C ASN A 198 -6.26 2.84 -22.67
N SER A 199 -6.08 2.33 -23.90
CA SER A 199 -4.78 1.80 -24.36
C SER A 199 -3.72 2.89 -24.47
N MET A 200 -4.10 4.08 -24.96
CA MET A 200 -3.20 5.22 -25.07
C MET A 200 -2.84 5.78 -23.68
N VAL A 201 -3.84 5.96 -22.80
CA VAL A 201 -3.66 6.35 -21.39
C VAL A 201 -2.70 5.38 -20.69
N ALA A 202 -2.92 4.07 -20.84
CA ALA A 202 -2.05 3.04 -20.26
C ALA A 202 -0.62 3.10 -20.79
N GLY A 203 -0.46 3.35 -22.11
CA GLY A 203 0.84 3.51 -22.76
C GLY A 203 1.64 4.66 -22.14
N TYR A 204 1.07 5.84 -22.03
CA TYR A 204 1.71 6.98 -21.38
C TYR A 204 1.98 6.73 -19.88
N ALA A 205 1.01 6.22 -19.15
CA ALA A 205 1.11 5.97 -17.71
C ALA A 205 2.23 4.98 -17.36
N GLN A 206 2.36 3.88 -18.10
CA GLN A 206 3.40 2.87 -17.90
C GLN A 206 4.82 3.40 -18.19
N ASN A 207 4.93 4.36 -19.12
CA ASN A 207 6.18 5.02 -19.47
C ASN A 207 6.47 6.29 -18.65
N LYS A 208 5.78 6.49 -17.54
CA LYS A 208 5.94 7.62 -16.61
C LYS A 208 5.67 9.00 -17.23
N ARG A 209 4.95 9.05 -18.33
CA ARG A 209 4.48 10.27 -19.02
C ARG A 209 3.08 10.64 -18.50
N PHE A 210 3.01 11.07 -17.25
CA PHE A 210 1.74 11.19 -16.50
C PHE A 210 0.89 12.35 -16.97
N ASP A 211 1.51 13.47 -17.31
CA ASP A 211 0.82 14.64 -17.81
C ASP A 211 0.16 14.36 -19.16
N ASP A 212 0.85 13.64 -20.04
CA ASP A 212 0.29 13.21 -21.32
C ASP A 212 -0.86 12.22 -21.13
N ALA A 213 -0.78 11.32 -20.16
CA ALA A 213 -1.86 10.40 -19.84
C ALA A 213 -3.13 11.13 -19.38
N LEU A 214 -2.98 12.20 -18.59
CA LEU A 214 -4.08 13.04 -18.15
C LEU A 214 -4.60 13.92 -19.30
N GLU A 215 -3.73 14.36 -20.21
CA GLU A 215 -4.13 15.12 -21.41
C GLU A 215 -5.01 14.25 -22.33
N ILE A 216 -4.63 13.00 -22.56
CA ILE A 216 -5.48 12.04 -23.32
C ILE A 216 -6.85 11.86 -22.65
N CYS A 217 -6.94 11.81 -21.31
CA CYS A 217 -8.22 11.74 -20.64
C CYS A 217 -9.08 13.01 -20.85
N ARG A 218 -8.46 14.19 -20.90
CA ARG A 218 -9.16 15.45 -21.22
C ARG A 218 -9.63 15.46 -22.68
N GLU A 219 -8.76 15.07 -23.62
CA GLU A 219 -9.15 14.95 -25.05
C GLU A 219 -10.33 13.98 -25.22
N MET A 220 -10.34 12.88 -24.44
CA MET A 220 -11.43 11.91 -24.44
C MET A 220 -12.75 12.55 -23.99
N GLU A 221 -12.74 13.31 -22.88
CA GLU A 221 -13.91 14.03 -22.38
C GLU A 221 -14.38 15.14 -23.36
N ASP A 222 -13.46 15.92 -23.92
CA ASP A 222 -13.73 17.00 -24.87
C ASP A 222 -14.40 16.49 -26.15
N LEU A 223 -14.08 15.26 -26.57
CA LEU A 223 -14.72 14.58 -27.70
C LEU A 223 -16.02 13.84 -27.31
N GLY A 224 -16.51 14.02 -26.09
CA GLY A 224 -17.76 13.47 -25.62
C GLY A 224 -17.70 11.97 -25.27
N GLN A 225 -16.51 11.39 -25.23
CA GLN A 225 -16.31 10.02 -24.75
C GLN A 225 -16.18 10.02 -23.23
N LYS A 226 -17.02 9.22 -22.55
CA LYS A 226 -17.02 9.18 -21.08
C LYS A 226 -15.96 8.20 -20.57
N PRO A 227 -15.07 8.62 -19.65
CA PRO A 227 -14.17 7.71 -18.94
C PRO A 227 -14.94 6.60 -18.22
N ASP A 228 -14.35 5.41 -18.14
CA ASP A 228 -14.92 4.26 -17.45
C ASP A 228 -13.96 3.71 -16.37
N GLY A 229 -14.35 2.61 -15.71
CA GLY A 229 -13.50 1.93 -14.74
C GLY A 229 -12.16 1.42 -15.33
N GLY A 230 -12.13 1.14 -16.63
CA GLY A 230 -10.91 0.78 -17.38
C GLY A 230 -9.98 1.98 -17.55
N THR A 231 -10.54 3.17 -17.81
CA THR A 231 -9.77 4.44 -17.83
C THR A 231 -9.09 4.68 -16.49
N MET A 232 -9.83 4.52 -15.38
CA MET A 232 -9.27 4.64 -14.04
C MET A 232 -8.15 3.61 -13.78
N ALA A 233 -8.35 2.36 -14.18
CA ALA A 233 -7.34 1.31 -14.05
C ALA A 233 -6.07 1.62 -14.85
N SER A 234 -6.22 2.19 -16.03
CA SER A 234 -5.12 2.59 -16.91
C SER A 234 -4.30 3.75 -16.34
N LEU A 235 -4.92 4.66 -15.58
CA LEU A 235 -4.24 5.74 -14.86
C LEU A 235 -3.49 5.28 -13.61
N MET A 236 -3.74 4.08 -13.10
CA MET A 236 -3.16 3.60 -11.84
C MET A 236 -1.61 3.67 -11.77
N PRO A 237 -0.84 3.29 -12.81
CA PRO A 237 0.61 3.46 -12.81
C PRO A 237 1.05 4.92 -12.77
N ALA A 238 0.28 5.81 -13.39
CA ALA A 238 0.53 7.24 -13.41
C ALA A 238 0.42 7.85 -12.01
N VAL A 239 -0.64 7.51 -11.30
CA VAL A 239 -0.96 8.05 -9.98
C VAL A 239 0.08 7.65 -8.92
N ALA A 240 0.78 6.55 -9.15
CA ALA A 240 1.82 6.07 -8.23
C ALA A 240 3.00 7.05 -8.04
N ASN A 241 3.18 8.01 -8.95
CA ASN A 241 4.36 8.88 -9.02
C ASN A 241 4.01 10.36 -9.26
N THR A 242 2.75 10.78 -9.08
CA THR A 242 2.31 12.14 -9.38
C THR A 242 2.41 13.08 -8.18
N LEU A 243 2.75 14.34 -8.46
CA LEU A 243 2.68 15.46 -7.52
C LEU A 243 1.22 15.78 -7.14
N SER A 244 1.01 16.42 -6.01
CA SER A 244 -0.32 16.72 -5.42
C SER A 244 -1.30 17.42 -6.38
N GLU A 245 -0.81 18.15 -7.39
CA GLU A 245 -1.65 18.86 -8.38
C GLU A 245 -2.45 17.89 -9.28
N ASN A 246 -1.91 16.72 -9.56
CA ASN A 246 -2.56 15.72 -10.42
C ASN A 246 -3.65 14.92 -9.72
N VAL A 247 -3.67 14.91 -8.38
CA VAL A 247 -4.74 14.26 -7.59
C VAL A 247 -6.09 14.87 -7.94
N LEU A 248 -6.16 16.18 -8.08
CA LEU A 248 -7.41 16.90 -8.43
C LEU A 248 -7.95 16.49 -9.82
N CYS A 249 -7.07 16.20 -10.77
CA CYS A 249 -7.50 15.71 -12.09
C CYS A 249 -8.14 14.34 -12.01
N VAL A 250 -7.50 13.42 -11.25
CA VAL A 250 -8.04 12.06 -11.04
C VAL A 250 -9.34 12.09 -10.23
N GLU A 251 -9.44 12.98 -9.23
CA GLU A 251 -10.69 13.23 -8.50
C GLU A 251 -11.82 13.65 -9.45
N LYS A 252 -11.58 14.58 -10.36
CA LYS A 252 -12.58 15.01 -11.35
C LYS A 252 -13.04 13.85 -12.23
N ILE A 253 -12.10 13.07 -12.78
CA ILE A 253 -12.44 11.89 -13.58
C ILE A 253 -13.31 10.93 -12.75
N PHE A 254 -12.90 10.62 -11.50
CA PHE A 254 -13.64 9.73 -10.62
C PHE A 254 -15.06 10.25 -10.31
N VAL A 255 -15.22 11.54 -10.06
CA VAL A 255 -16.53 12.15 -9.77
C VAL A 255 -17.44 12.05 -10.99
N ASN A 256 -16.90 12.29 -12.20
CA ASN A 256 -17.63 12.28 -13.46
C ASN A 256 -17.99 10.88 -13.99
N LEU A 257 -17.45 9.80 -13.36
CA LEU A 257 -17.83 8.44 -13.74
C LEU A 257 -19.34 8.21 -13.55
N GLU A 258 -20.01 7.80 -14.60
CA GLU A 258 -21.44 7.46 -14.58
C GLU A 258 -21.71 6.27 -13.63
N TRP A 259 -20.82 5.26 -13.64
CA TRP A 259 -20.87 4.09 -12.77
C TRP A 259 -19.52 3.84 -12.12
N LYS A 260 -19.49 3.91 -10.79
CA LYS A 260 -18.30 3.62 -10.00
C LYS A 260 -18.24 2.14 -9.67
N ASN A 261 -17.44 1.39 -10.42
CA ASN A 261 -17.20 -0.03 -10.14
C ASN A 261 -16.11 -0.22 -9.06
N LEU A 262 -15.95 -1.45 -8.57
CA LEU A 262 -14.96 -1.80 -7.54
C LEU A 262 -13.53 -1.33 -7.89
N ILE A 263 -13.14 -1.43 -9.17
CA ILE A 263 -11.81 -1.03 -9.64
C ILE A 263 -11.61 0.48 -9.47
N SER A 264 -12.60 1.30 -9.87
CA SER A 264 -12.49 2.76 -9.77
C SER A 264 -12.39 3.24 -8.30
N TRP A 265 -13.13 2.61 -7.37
CA TRP A 265 -13.01 2.88 -5.96
C TRP A 265 -11.62 2.52 -5.42
N ASN A 266 -11.11 1.31 -5.74
CA ASN A 266 -9.79 0.85 -5.31
C ASN A 266 -8.67 1.75 -5.85
N VAL A 267 -8.75 2.20 -7.10
CA VAL A 267 -7.79 3.14 -7.68
C VAL A 267 -7.79 4.45 -6.90
N MET A 268 -8.96 5.06 -6.66
CA MET A 268 -9.03 6.36 -6.00
C MET A 268 -8.57 6.29 -4.52
N ILE A 269 -8.91 5.22 -3.80
CA ILE A 269 -8.39 4.98 -2.45
C ILE A 269 -6.85 4.94 -2.47
N ARG A 270 -6.25 4.22 -3.42
CA ARG A 270 -4.79 4.16 -3.58
C ARG A 270 -4.16 5.51 -3.93
N VAL A 271 -4.84 6.31 -4.76
CA VAL A 271 -4.41 7.68 -5.08
C VAL A 271 -4.23 8.48 -3.81
N TYR A 272 -5.25 8.51 -2.96
CA TYR A 272 -5.20 9.26 -1.71
C TYR A 272 -4.09 8.77 -0.78
N LEU A 273 -3.93 7.45 -0.63
CA LEU A 273 -2.90 6.88 0.24
C LEU A 273 -1.49 7.22 -0.22
N LYS A 274 -1.22 7.12 -1.52
CA LYS A 274 0.10 7.47 -2.07
C LYS A 274 0.44 8.96 -1.95
N ASN A 275 -0.57 9.81 -1.92
CA ASN A 275 -0.41 11.25 -1.71
C ASN A 275 -0.54 11.66 -0.23
N SER A 276 -0.37 10.71 0.70
CA SER A 276 -0.42 10.96 2.15
C SER A 276 -1.72 11.63 2.61
N MET A 277 -2.85 11.22 2.02
CA MET A 277 -4.19 11.72 2.35
C MET A 277 -5.06 10.59 2.97
N PRO A 278 -4.68 10.00 4.11
CA PRO A 278 -5.36 8.84 4.69
C PRO A 278 -6.81 9.15 5.08
N THR A 279 -7.11 10.38 5.51
CA THR A 279 -8.48 10.80 5.84
C THR A 279 -9.40 10.68 4.63
N LYS A 280 -8.99 11.23 3.47
CA LYS A 280 -9.77 11.12 2.25
C LYS A 280 -9.95 9.66 1.78
N ALA A 281 -8.93 8.81 2.00
CA ALA A 281 -9.02 7.39 1.66
C ALA A 281 -10.07 6.66 2.51
N VAL A 282 -10.12 6.94 3.81
CA VAL A 282 -11.13 6.40 4.74
C VAL A 282 -12.52 6.92 4.41
N ASP A 283 -12.68 8.22 4.16
CA ASP A 283 -13.96 8.82 3.79
C ASP A 283 -14.50 8.19 2.50
N LEU A 284 -13.62 7.95 1.53
CA LEU A 284 -13.97 7.32 0.27
C LEU A 284 -14.40 5.85 0.45
N TYR A 285 -13.74 5.11 1.33
CA TYR A 285 -14.14 3.76 1.71
C TYR A 285 -15.54 3.73 2.33
N LEU A 286 -15.83 4.66 3.23
CA LEU A 286 -17.16 4.78 3.86
C LEU A 286 -18.25 5.18 2.84
N GLN A 287 -17.91 6.01 1.84
CA GLN A 287 -18.81 6.32 0.72
C GLN A 287 -19.07 5.10 -0.16
N MET A 288 -18.04 4.28 -0.44
CA MET A 288 -18.16 3.03 -1.19
C MET A 288 -19.13 2.07 -0.49
N GLU A 289 -18.98 1.85 0.82
CA GLU A 289 -19.92 1.02 1.60
C GLU A 289 -21.38 1.55 1.50
N LYS A 290 -21.56 2.87 1.64
CA LYS A 290 -22.90 3.51 1.52
C LYS A 290 -23.50 3.38 0.12
N SER A 291 -22.67 3.30 -0.92
CA SER A 291 -23.13 3.12 -2.31
C SER A 291 -23.53 1.67 -2.62
N GLY A 292 -23.36 0.74 -1.67
CA GLY A 292 -23.69 -0.67 -1.84
C GLY A 292 -22.66 -1.49 -2.61
N VAL A 293 -21.48 -0.93 -2.90
CA VAL A 293 -20.36 -1.67 -3.51
C VAL A 293 -19.62 -2.43 -2.43
N GLU A 294 -19.60 -3.76 -2.52
CA GLU A 294 -18.91 -4.61 -1.53
C GLU A 294 -17.38 -4.51 -1.67
N PRO A 295 -16.65 -4.20 -0.57
CA PRO A 295 -15.20 -4.18 -0.56
C PRO A 295 -14.62 -5.58 -0.79
N ASP A 296 -13.58 -5.67 -1.62
CA ASP A 296 -12.81 -6.89 -1.80
C ASP A 296 -11.53 -6.91 -0.92
N ALA A 297 -10.75 -7.99 -1.07
CA ALA A 297 -9.49 -8.15 -0.36
C ALA A 297 -8.50 -7.00 -0.65
N ILE A 298 -8.50 -6.48 -1.88
CA ILE A 298 -7.62 -5.39 -2.31
C ILE A 298 -8.06 -4.07 -1.67
N THR A 299 -9.37 -3.80 -1.64
CA THR A 299 -9.94 -2.64 -0.94
C THR A 299 -9.54 -2.63 0.53
N CYS A 300 -9.80 -3.74 1.23
CA CYS A 300 -9.50 -3.87 2.66
C CYS A 300 -8.00 -3.73 2.93
N ALA A 301 -7.14 -4.42 2.16
CA ALA A 301 -5.69 -4.31 2.30
C ALA A 301 -5.18 -2.87 2.05
N SER A 302 -5.85 -2.11 1.19
CA SER A 302 -5.50 -0.73 0.91
C SER A 302 -5.92 0.22 2.04
N VAL A 303 -7.11 0.05 2.62
CA VAL A 303 -7.66 0.95 3.65
C VAL A 303 -7.07 0.70 5.03
N LEU A 304 -6.71 -0.54 5.38
CA LEU A 304 -6.16 -0.88 6.70
C LEU A 304 -4.93 -0.03 7.09
N PRO A 305 -3.92 0.23 6.22
CA PRO A 305 -2.83 1.14 6.55
C PRO A 305 -3.30 2.56 6.86
N ALA A 306 -4.33 3.07 6.15
CA ALA A 306 -4.91 4.39 6.45
C ALA A 306 -5.55 4.43 7.85
N CYS A 307 -6.25 3.35 8.24
CA CYS A 307 -6.76 3.22 9.61
C CYS A 307 -5.62 3.27 10.63
N GLY A 308 -4.48 2.63 10.33
CA GLY A 308 -3.29 2.69 11.15
C GLY A 308 -2.70 4.10 11.25
N ASP A 309 -2.60 4.83 10.14
CA ASP A 309 -2.07 6.21 10.12
C ASP A 309 -2.94 7.18 10.91
N LEU A 310 -4.25 7.02 10.81
CA LEU A 310 -5.24 7.83 11.55
C LEU A 310 -5.49 7.34 12.97
N SER A 311 -4.92 6.19 13.36
CA SER A 311 -5.25 5.47 14.60
C SER A 311 -6.75 5.15 14.76
N ALA A 312 -7.46 4.97 13.65
CA ALA A 312 -8.89 4.65 13.58
C ALA A 312 -9.13 3.15 13.88
N LEU A 313 -8.92 2.78 15.15
CA LEU A 313 -8.98 1.38 15.60
C LEU A 313 -10.36 0.75 15.40
N LEU A 314 -11.44 1.49 15.69
CA LEU A 314 -12.80 0.97 15.58
C LEU A 314 -13.14 0.58 14.13
N LEU A 315 -12.75 1.43 13.18
CA LEU A 315 -12.90 1.12 11.75
C LEU A 315 -12.04 -0.08 11.35
N GLY A 316 -10.78 -0.13 11.80
CA GLY A 316 -9.89 -1.26 11.55
C GLY A 316 -10.44 -2.59 12.07
N ARG A 317 -11.01 -2.62 13.28
CA ARG A 317 -11.70 -3.80 13.85
C ARG A 317 -12.93 -4.19 13.04
N ARG A 318 -13.73 -3.23 12.61
CA ARG A 318 -14.92 -3.48 11.77
C ARG A 318 -14.53 -4.12 10.43
N ILE A 319 -13.45 -3.64 9.80
CA ILE A 319 -12.90 -4.25 8.58
C ILE A 319 -12.39 -5.67 8.87
N HIS A 320 -11.70 -5.90 9.99
CA HIS A 320 -11.24 -7.23 10.39
C HIS A 320 -12.40 -8.22 10.56
N GLU A 321 -13.46 -7.82 11.28
CA GLU A 321 -14.68 -8.62 11.42
C GLU A 321 -15.38 -8.91 10.08
N TYR A 322 -15.41 -7.92 9.18
CA TYR A 322 -15.96 -8.09 7.83
C TYR A 322 -15.18 -9.17 7.05
N LEU A 323 -13.83 -9.13 7.11
CA LEU A 323 -12.96 -10.14 6.49
C LEU A 323 -13.19 -11.55 7.06
N GLU A 324 -13.39 -11.67 8.37
CA GLU A 324 -13.70 -12.96 9.01
C GLU A 324 -15.06 -13.51 8.58
N ARG A 325 -16.12 -12.67 8.56
CA ARG A 325 -17.48 -13.08 8.15
C ARG A 325 -17.55 -13.52 6.70
N ARG A 326 -16.80 -12.85 5.80
CA ARG A 326 -16.79 -13.16 4.36
C ARG A 326 -15.82 -14.28 3.99
N ASN A 327 -15.08 -14.83 4.94
CA ASN A 327 -14.07 -15.86 4.75
C ASN A 327 -13.05 -15.49 3.64
N LEU A 328 -12.67 -14.20 3.57
CA LEU A 328 -11.70 -13.67 2.59
C LEU A 328 -10.25 -14.04 2.96
N ARG A 329 -10.06 -14.99 3.86
CA ARG A 329 -8.78 -15.54 4.33
C ARG A 329 -8.55 -16.95 3.78
N PRO A 330 -7.30 -17.42 3.74
CA PRO A 330 -6.05 -16.76 4.11
C PRO A 330 -5.46 -15.95 2.94
N ASN A 331 -5.12 -14.69 3.17
CA ASN A 331 -4.41 -13.85 2.20
C ASN A 331 -3.28 -13.13 2.94
N LEU A 332 -2.05 -13.48 2.63
CA LEU A 332 -0.84 -12.96 3.26
C LEU A 332 -0.81 -11.41 3.27
N LEU A 333 -1.24 -10.78 2.16
CA LEU A 333 -1.30 -9.32 2.06
C LEU A 333 -2.27 -8.71 3.10
N LEU A 334 -3.45 -9.30 3.27
CA LEU A 334 -4.44 -8.84 4.25
C LEU A 334 -3.97 -9.04 5.67
N GLU A 335 -3.38 -10.20 5.97
CA GLU A 335 -2.88 -10.51 7.31
C GLU A 335 -1.74 -9.57 7.70
N ASN A 336 -0.81 -9.29 6.79
CA ASN A 336 0.25 -8.30 6.98
C ASN A 336 -0.32 -6.87 7.18
N SER A 337 -1.34 -6.49 6.39
CA SER A 337 -2.02 -5.18 6.55
C SER A 337 -2.76 -5.07 7.88
N LEU A 338 -3.34 -6.15 8.40
CA LEU A 338 -3.98 -6.20 9.72
C LEU A 338 -2.95 -6.04 10.84
N ILE A 339 -1.81 -6.76 10.76
CA ILE A 339 -0.72 -6.63 11.73
C ILE A 339 -0.22 -5.18 11.77
N ASP A 340 0.06 -4.57 10.59
CA ASP A 340 0.51 -3.18 10.50
C ASP A 340 -0.53 -2.19 11.06
N MET A 341 -1.80 -2.38 10.72
CA MET A 341 -2.90 -1.54 11.25
C MET A 341 -2.98 -1.62 12.76
N TYR A 342 -3.00 -2.82 13.35
CA TYR A 342 -3.05 -2.97 14.81
C TYR A 342 -1.79 -2.43 15.48
N ALA A 343 -0.61 -2.64 14.89
CA ALA A 343 0.65 -2.08 15.35
C ALA A 343 0.60 -0.54 15.41
N ARG A 344 0.16 0.09 14.31
CA ARG A 344 0.03 1.56 14.22
C ARG A 344 -1.11 2.12 15.08
N CYS A 345 -2.07 1.32 15.49
CA CYS A 345 -3.07 1.67 16.48
C CYS A 345 -2.64 1.38 17.93
N GLY A 346 -1.41 0.87 18.17
CA GLY A 346 -0.92 0.52 19.50
C GLY A 346 -1.59 -0.70 20.13
N CYS A 347 -2.22 -1.55 19.33
CA CYS A 347 -2.88 -2.79 19.76
C CYS A 347 -1.98 -4.00 19.53
N LEU A 348 -0.89 -4.08 20.29
CA LEU A 348 0.12 -5.13 20.14
C LEU A 348 -0.43 -6.54 20.28
N GLU A 349 -1.35 -6.75 21.23
CA GLU A 349 -1.95 -8.08 21.48
C GLU A 349 -2.80 -8.57 20.29
N ASP A 350 -3.55 -7.64 19.67
CA ASP A 350 -4.34 -7.97 18.47
C ASP A 350 -3.42 -8.25 17.27
N ALA A 351 -2.34 -7.45 17.10
CA ALA A 351 -1.33 -7.68 16.08
C ALA A 351 -0.68 -9.06 16.23
N LYS A 352 -0.26 -9.41 17.47
CA LYS A 352 0.30 -10.73 17.79
C LYS A 352 -0.70 -11.84 17.52
N ARG A 353 -1.95 -11.68 17.92
CA ARG A 353 -3.01 -12.70 17.71
C ARG A 353 -3.22 -13.00 16.22
N VAL A 354 -3.19 -11.96 15.36
CA VAL A 354 -3.24 -12.15 13.89
C VAL A 354 -2.01 -12.93 13.42
N PHE A 355 -0.81 -12.51 13.84
CA PHE A 355 0.45 -13.15 13.47
C PHE A 355 0.49 -14.63 13.89
N ASP A 356 0.08 -14.96 15.13
CA ASP A 356 0.09 -16.34 15.65
C ASP A 356 -0.87 -17.28 14.89
N ARG A 357 -1.96 -16.73 14.32
CA ARG A 357 -2.93 -17.46 13.50
C ARG A 357 -2.51 -17.67 12.05
N MET A 358 -1.48 -16.96 11.56
CA MET A 358 -1.00 -17.10 10.19
C MET A 358 -0.42 -18.49 9.93
N LYS A 359 -0.85 -19.12 8.83
CA LYS A 359 -0.30 -20.42 8.37
C LYS A 359 1.07 -20.27 7.73
N PHE A 360 1.27 -19.19 7.01
CA PHE A 360 2.52 -18.85 6.32
C PHE A 360 2.92 -17.44 6.74
N ARG A 361 4.18 -17.27 7.08
CA ARG A 361 4.77 -15.99 7.47
C ARG A 361 5.93 -15.68 6.55
N ASP A 362 5.91 -14.52 5.93
CA ASP A 362 7.03 -14.00 5.14
C ASP A 362 7.84 -12.98 5.96
N VAL A 363 8.91 -12.49 5.36
CA VAL A 363 9.76 -11.46 5.99
C VAL A 363 8.95 -10.23 6.39
N ALA A 364 7.93 -9.86 5.60
CA ALA A 364 7.09 -8.70 5.91
C ALA A 364 6.23 -8.92 7.16
N SER A 365 5.68 -10.14 7.35
CA SER A 365 4.91 -10.51 8.55
C SER A 365 5.75 -10.35 9.83
N TRP A 366 6.97 -10.90 9.83
CA TRP A 366 7.91 -10.78 10.94
C TRP A 366 8.31 -9.33 11.19
N THR A 367 8.66 -8.60 10.13
CA THR A 367 9.09 -7.19 10.21
C THR A 367 8.01 -6.29 10.79
N SER A 368 6.75 -6.50 10.39
CA SER A 368 5.61 -5.72 10.90
C SER A 368 5.43 -5.94 12.41
N LEU A 369 5.54 -7.17 12.90
CA LEU A 369 5.41 -7.44 14.33
C LEU A 369 6.63 -6.98 15.13
N ILE A 370 7.86 -7.12 14.60
CA ILE A 370 9.08 -6.57 15.21
C ILE A 370 8.95 -5.06 15.37
N SER A 371 8.49 -4.36 14.32
CA SER A 371 8.23 -2.92 14.36
C SER A 371 7.18 -2.55 15.43
N ALA A 372 6.11 -3.36 15.55
CA ALA A 372 5.08 -3.17 16.58
C ALA A 372 5.65 -3.21 18.00
N TYR A 373 6.49 -4.20 18.28
CA TYR A 373 7.19 -4.29 19.57
C TYR A 373 8.13 -3.09 19.80
N GLY A 374 8.87 -2.67 18.76
CA GLY A 374 9.74 -1.50 18.84
C GLY A 374 8.99 -0.21 19.14
N MET A 375 7.87 0.04 18.44
CA MET A 375 7.03 1.24 18.64
C MET A 375 6.39 1.30 20.04
N THR A 376 6.16 0.15 20.67
CA THR A 376 5.60 0.08 22.03
C THR A 376 6.65 0.05 23.15
N GLY A 377 7.94 0.20 22.80
CA GLY A 377 9.05 0.21 23.78
C GLY A 377 9.42 -1.19 24.33
N LYS A 378 8.93 -2.25 23.73
CA LYS A 378 9.21 -3.64 24.12
C LYS A 378 10.37 -4.24 23.32
N GLY A 379 11.54 -3.59 23.32
CA GLY A 379 12.69 -3.97 22.48
C GLY A 379 13.22 -5.39 22.74
N CYS A 380 13.24 -5.85 23.98
CA CYS A 380 13.67 -7.23 24.28
C CYS A 380 12.78 -8.26 23.57
N ASN A 381 11.47 -8.02 23.48
CA ASN A 381 10.56 -8.87 22.72
C ASN A 381 10.80 -8.79 21.21
N ALA A 382 11.13 -7.60 20.69
CA ALA A 382 11.51 -7.42 19.29
C ALA A 382 12.79 -8.20 18.95
N VAL A 383 13.79 -8.18 19.83
CA VAL A 383 15.04 -8.97 19.71
C VAL A 383 14.74 -10.47 19.73
N ALA A 384 13.92 -10.95 20.67
CA ALA A 384 13.52 -12.36 20.73
C ALA A 384 12.80 -12.80 19.46
N LEU A 385 11.88 -11.96 18.95
CA LEU A 385 11.12 -12.24 17.72
C LEU A 385 12.02 -12.23 16.47
N PHE A 386 12.99 -11.33 16.40
CA PHE A 386 13.97 -11.32 15.32
C PHE A 386 14.83 -12.58 15.33
N THR A 387 15.24 -13.04 16.50
CA THR A 387 15.96 -14.31 16.66
C THR A 387 15.08 -15.50 16.24
N GLU A 388 13.80 -15.51 16.59
CA GLU A 388 12.85 -16.55 16.14
C GLU A 388 12.69 -16.54 14.60
N MET A 389 12.62 -15.39 13.98
CA MET A 389 12.62 -15.23 12.51
C MET A 389 13.85 -15.90 11.89
N LEU A 390 15.04 -15.64 12.42
CA LEU A 390 16.29 -16.26 11.92
C LEU A 390 16.26 -17.78 12.10
N ASN A 391 15.83 -18.26 13.26
CA ASN A 391 15.72 -19.69 13.56
C ASN A 391 14.68 -20.42 12.69
N SER A 392 13.67 -19.70 12.18
CA SER A 392 12.69 -20.24 11.24
C SER A 392 13.23 -20.38 9.80
N GLY A 393 14.48 -19.98 9.56
CA GLY A 393 15.13 -20.00 8.25
C GLY A 393 14.76 -18.83 7.34
N GLN A 394 14.06 -17.81 7.85
CA GLN A 394 13.78 -16.60 7.09
C GLN A 394 15.03 -15.71 7.01
N ILE A 395 15.37 -15.27 5.80
CA ILE A 395 16.51 -14.37 5.59
C ILE A 395 16.02 -12.93 5.74
N PRO A 396 16.54 -12.16 6.72
CA PRO A 396 16.14 -10.78 6.92
C PRO A 396 16.57 -9.91 5.72
N ASP A 397 15.71 -8.99 5.35
CA ASP A 397 15.99 -7.98 4.35
C ASP A 397 16.41 -6.64 4.99
N SER A 398 16.71 -5.65 4.16
CA SER A 398 17.05 -4.29 4.59
C SER A 398 15.99 -3.67 5.49
N ILE A 399 14.70 -3.96 5.28
CA ILE A 399 13.59 -3.39 6.06
C ILE A 399 13.51 -4.05 7.44
N ALA A 400 13.75 -5.36 7.52
CA ALA A 400 13.81 -6.08 8.78
C ALA A 400 14.93 -5.54 9.69
N PHE A 401 16.09 -5.19 9.12
CA PHE A 401 17.16 -4.54 9.87
C PHE A 401 16.81 -3.11 10.33
N VAL A 402 16.10 -2.32 9.52
CA VAL A 402 15.58 -1.02 10.00
C VAL A 402 14.64 -1.23 11.19
N ALA A 403 13.75 -2.22 11.14
CA ALA A 403 12.79 -2.50 12.20
C ALA A 403 13.49 -2.87 13.51
N ILE A 404 14.47 -3.79 13.48
CA ILE A 404 15.17 -4.21 14.71
C ILE A 404 16.08 -3.12 15.26
N LEU A 405 16.79 -2.36 14.40
CA LEU A 405 17.62 -1.23 14.84
C LEU A 405 16.77 -0.12 15.47
N SER A 406 15.60 0.18 14.88
CA SER A 406 14.65 1.12 15.47
C SER A 406 14.13 0.63 16.83
N ALA A 407 13.81 -0.67 16.95
CA ALA A 407 13.38 -1.26 18.21
C ALA A 407 14.47 -1.16 19.30
N CYS A 408 15.73 -1.42 18.95
CA CYS A 408 16.87 -1.24 19.82
C CYS A 408 17.02 0.23 20.27
N SER A 409 16.90 1.18 19.31
CA SER A 409 16.97 2.62 19.62
C SER A 409 15.87 3.06 20.59
N HIS A 410 14.64 2.63 20.36
CA HIS A 410 13.50 3.01 21.22
C HIS A 410 13.55 2.40 22.62
N SER A 411 14.36 1.36 22.83
CA SER A 411 14.43 0.62 24.10
C SER A 411 15.80 0.69 24.78
N GLY A 412 16.73 1.48 24.24
CA GLY A 412 18.06 1.67 24.83
C GLY A 412 18.98 0.46 24.72
N LEU A 413 18.73 -0.45 23.79
CA LEU A 413 19.53 -1.67 23.59
C LEU A 413 20.75 -1.36 22.70
N LEU A 414 21.73 -0.66 23.26
CA LEU A 414 22.88 -0.13 22.53
C LEU A 414 23.76 -1.24 21.94
N ASP A 415 24.10 -2.24 22.73
CA ASP A 415 25.02 -3.30 22.32
C ASP A 415 24.38 -4.20 21.25
N GLU A 416 23.11 -4.56 21.44
CA GLU A 416 22.33 -5.33 20.47
C GLU A 416 22.23 -4.60 19.13
N GLY A 417 21.96 -3.29 19.16
CA GLY A 417 21.90 -2.48 17.94
C GLY A 417 23.21 -2.44 17.19
N LYS A 418 24.34 -2.29 17.90
CA LYS A 418 25.68 -2.35 17.30
C LYS A 418 25.96 -3.75 16.69
N ILE A 419 25.54 -4.82 17.37
CA ILE A 419 25.69 -6.19 16.87
C ILE A 419 24.86 -6.38 15.59
N TYR A 420 23.57 -5.99 15.58
CA TYR A 420 22.71 -6.16 14.40
C TYR A 420 23.19 -5.33 13.20
N PHE A 421 23.71 -4.12 13.42
CA PHE A 421 24.28 -3.32 12.34
C PHE A 421 25.52 -4.01 11.71
N LYS A 422 26.37 -4.62 12.52
CA LYS A 422 27.53 -5.41 12.05
C LYS A 422 27.07 -6.69 11.34
N GLN A 423 26.08 -7.41 11.87
CA GLN A 423 25.56 -8.61 11.22
C GLN A 423 24.96 -8.29 9.86
N MET A 424 24.20 -7.21 9.74
CA MET A 424 23.62 -6.75 8.47
C MET A 424 24.69 -6.60 7.40
N THR A 425 25.82 -5.98 7.73
CA THR A 425 26.90 -5.68 6.79
C THR A 425 27.79 -6.88 6.50
N ASN A 426 28.18 -7.63 7.53
CA ASN A 426 29.21 -8.68 7.42
C ASN A 426 28.59 -10.05 7.06
N ASP A 427 27.51 -10.44 7.72
CA ASP A 427 26.92 -11.77 7.58
C ASP A 427 25.93 -11.81 6.42
N TYR A 428 25.05 -10.79 6.32
CA TYR A 428 24.02 -10.71 5.29
C TYR A 428 24.44 -9.91 4.05
N ARG A 429 25.57 -9.21 4.09
CA ARG A 429 26.12 -8.39 2.99
C ARG A 429 25.15 -7.35 2.46
N ILE A 430 24.28 -6.83 3.33
CA ILE A 430 23.34 -5.77 3.00
C ILE A 430 24.06 -4.43 3.10
N THR A 431 24.06 -3.68 2.01
CA THR A 431 24.61 -2.32 2.00
C THR A 431 23.73 -1.39 2.84
N PRO A 432 24.28 -0.71 3.87
CA PRO A 432 23.52 0.20 4.71
C PRO A 432 22.95 1.34 3.89
N ARG A 433 21.68 1.65 4.12
CA ARG A 433 20.97 2.82 3.59
C ARG A 433 20.86 3.90 4.64
N ILE A 434 20.40 5.07 4.23
CA ILE A 434 20.26 6.24 5.11
C ILE A 434 19.38 5.94 6.34
N GLU A 435 18.37 5.07 6.21
CA GLU A 435 17.48 4.68 7.29
C GLU A 435 18.22 3.91 8.40
N HIS A 436 19.15 3.02 8.03
CA HIS A 436 19.96 2.27 9.00
C HIS A 436 20.91 3.19 9.77
N PHE A 437 21.54 4.13 9.07
CA PHE A 437 22.40 5.14 9.69
C PHE A 437 21.60 6.04 10.64
N ALA A 438 20.40 6.47 10.23
CA ALA A 438 19.51 7.25 11.07
C ALA A 438 19.11 6.51 12.36
N CYS A 439 18.82 5.20 12.28
CA CYS A 439 18.52 4.38 13.47
C CYS A 439 19.73 4.26 14.40
N MET A 440 20.94 4.10 13.86
CA MET A 440 22.16 4.03 14.65
C MET A 440 22.47 5.37 15.33
N VAL A 441 22.32 6.48 14.62
CA VAL A 441 22.48 7.84 15.19
C VAL A 441 21.45 8.10 16.28
N ASP A 442 20.19 7.66 16.10
CA ASP A 442 19.15 7.76 17.13
C ASP A 442 19.49 6.91 18.37
N LEU A 443 19.99 5.70 18.15
CA LEU A 443 20.41 4.80 19.24
C LEU A 443 21.55 5.40 20.06
N LEU A 444 22.62 5.84 19.41
CA LEU A 444 23.76 6.48 20.06
C LEU A 444 23.35 7.79 20.75
N GLY A 445 22.53 8.61 20.07
CA GLY A 445 22.05 9.88 20.58
C GLY A 445 21.19 9.70 21.83
N ARG A 446 20.27 8.74 21.86
CA ARG A 446 19.45 8.44 23.04
C ARG A 446 20.25 7.84 24.19
N ALA A 447 21.32 7.09 23.91
CA ALA A 447 22.25 6.57 24.91
C ALA A 447 23.18 7.65 25.50
N GLY A 448 23.09 8.90 25.02
CA GLY A 448 23.95 10.00 25.46
C GLY A 448 25.34 10.03 24.82
N CYS A 449 25.62 9.10 23.91
CA CYS A 449 26.89 9.00 23.20
C CYS A 449 26.94 9.98 22.00
N VAL A 450 26.74 11.28 22.27
CA VAL A 450 26.60 12.32 21.23
C VAL A 450 27.85 12.45 20.35
N ASP A 451 29.05 12.38 20.96
CA ASP A 451 30.32 12.43 20.23
C ASP A 451 30.52 11.24 19.33
N GLU A 452 30.17 10.03 19.78
CA GLU A 452 30.21 8.81 18.97
C GLU A 452 29.22 8.91 17.80
N ALA A 453 28.00 9.42 18.05
CA ALA A 453 27.01 9.65 17.02
C ALA A 453 27.49 10.63 15.94
N TYR A 454 28.16 11.72 16.33
CA TYR A 454 28.72 12.68 15.40
C TYR A 454 29.86 12.09 14.56
N ASN A 455 30.78 11.34 15.19
CA ASN A 455 31.85 10.65 14.50
C ASN A 455 31.29 9.59 13.53
N PHE A 456 30.28 8.85 13.95
CA PHE A 456 29.60 7.88 13.10
C PHE A 456 28.99 8.52 11.83
N ILE A 457 28.43 9.75 11.96
CA ILE A 457 27.94 10.51 10.80
C ILE A 457 29.06 10.88 9.85
N LYS A 458 30.23 11.30 10.37
CA LYS A 458 31.42 11.64 9.54
C LYS A 458 31.98 10.46 8.78
N GLU A 459 31.86 9.25 9.31
CA GLU A 459 32.35 8.01 8.71
C GLU A 459 31.34 7.38 7.73
N MET A 460 30.14 7.98 7.56
CA MET A 460 29.14 7.46 6.63
C MET A 460 29.66 7.51 5.18
N PRO A 461 29.52 6.41 4.39
CA PRO A 461 29.90 6.37 2.99
C PRO A 461 28.92 7.11 2.05
N ILE A 462 27.82 7.61 2.59
CA ILE A 462 26.75 8.33 1.89
C ILE A 462 26.51 9.67 2.58
N GLU A 463 26.11 10.68 1.81
CA GLU A 463 25.82 12.00 2.38
C GLU A 463 24.67 11.95 3.39
N PRO A 464 24.86 12.46 4.62
CA PRO A 464 23.80 12.52 5.63
C PRO A 464 22.70 13.47 5.21
N ASN A 465 21.46 13.00 5.28
CA ASN A 465 20.29 13.80 4.99
C ASN A 465 19.76 14.55 6.25
N GLU A 466 18.71 15.33 6.07
CA GLU A 466 18.03 16.07 7.12
C GLU A 466 17.59 15.19 8.30
N ARG A 467 17.20 13.93 8.05
CA ARG A 467 16.75 13.00 9.09
C ARG A 467 17.90 12.62 10.04
N VAL A 468 19.07 12.34 9.50
CA VAL A 468 20.28 11.99 10.28
C VAL A 468 20.71 13.17 11.16
N TRP A 469 20.88 14.36 10.56
CA TRP A 469 21.26 15.56 11.31
C TRP A 469 20.20 15.99 12.31
N GLY A 470 18.90 15.86 11.96
CA GLY A 470 17.80 16.19 12.86
C GLY A 470 17.75 15.31 14.10
N THR A 471 18.10 14.02 13.94
CA THR A 471 18.22 13.09 15.07
C THR A 471 19.37 13.48 15.99
N LEU A 472 20.54 13.81 15.44
CA LEU A 472 21.68 14.28 16.23
C LEU A 472 21.37 15.58 16.94
N LEU A 473 20.74 16.57 16.28
CA LEU A 473 20.33 17.83 16.89
C LEU A 473 19.37 17.61 18.06
N SER A 474 18.44 16.65 17.91
CA SER A 474 17.51 16.29 18.99
C SER A 474 18.24 15.70 20.20
N ALA A 475 19.25 14.86 20.00
CA ALA A 475 20.10 14.33 21.06
C ALA A 475 20.91 15.44 21.75
N CYS A 476 21.50 16.33 20.95
CA CYS A 476 22.24 17.50 21.49
C CYS A 476 21.37 18.38 22.41
N ARG A 477 20.09 18.54 22.06
CA ARG A 477 19.12 19.27 22.90
C ARG A 477 18.90 18.58 24.25
N VAL A 478 18.75 17.24 24.25
CA VAL A 478 18.49 16.46 25.48
C VAL A 478 19.72 16.51 26.40
N TYR A 479 20.90 16.27 25.88
CA TYR A 479 22.16 16.19 26.64
C TYR A 479 22.92 17.51 26.73
N SER A 480 22.30 18.60 26.25
CA SER A 480 22.89 19.96 26.36
C SER A 480 24.26 20.11 25.71
N ASN A 481 24.55 19.32 24.66
CA ASN A 481 25.78 19.43 23.89
C ASN A 481 25.62 20.53 22.83
N MET A 482 26.09 21.73 23.15
CA MET A 482 25.92 22.91 22.33
C MET A 482 26.80 22.87 21.07
N ASP A 483 28.06 22.46 21.20
CA ASP A 483 29.03 22.52 20.11
C ASP A 483 28.61 21.66 18.92
N ILE A 484 28.31 20.39 19.16
CA ILE A 484 27.80 19.47 18.13
C ILE A 484 26.40 19.90 17.66
N GLY A 485 25.59 20.44 18.59
CA GLY A 485 24.26 20.94 18.24
C GLY A 485 24.29 22.07 17.20
N LEU A 486 25.24 23.01 17.32
CA LEU A 486 25.40 24.09 16.35
C LEU A 486 25.84 23.53 14.97
N LEU A 487 26.79 22.61 14.93
CA LEU A 487 27.26 21.98 13.70
C LEU A 487 26.10 21.23 13.00
N ALA A 488 25.30 20.48 13.76
CA ALA A 488 24.14 19.79 13.24
C ALA A 488 23.07 20.75 12.70
N ALA A 489 22.84 21.86 13.41
CA ALA A 489 21.89 22.89 12.99
C ALA A 489 22.31 23.58 11.68
N ASP A 490 23.59 23.92 11.55
CA ASP A 490 24.13 24.55 10.33
C ASP A 490 23.90 23.63 9.11
N SER A 491 24.21 22.34 9.25
CA SER A 491 23.95 21.35 8.20
C SER A 491 22.46 21.25 7.85
N LEU A 492 21.57 21.26 8.85
CA LEU A 492 20.13 21.20 8.64
C LEU A 492 19.54 22.43 7.97
N LEU A 493 20.02 23.62 8.34
CA LEU A 493 19.54 24.87 7.75
C LEU A 493 19.98 25.04 6.30
N GLN A 494 21.06 24.35 5.89
CA GLN A 494 21.47 24.27 4.49
C GLN A 494 20.63 23.26 3.71
N LEU A 495 20.35 22.07 4.28
CA LEU A 495 19.62 21.00 3.64
C LEU A 495 18.10 21.26 3.53
N ALA A 496 17.51 21.82 4.58
CA ALA A 496 16.07 22.02 4.69
C ALA A 496 15.71 23.40 5.29
N PRO A 497 16.00 24.50 4.59
CA PRO A 497 15.85 25.87 5.09
C PRO A 497 14.39 26.28 5.39
N GLU A 498 13.41 25.55 4.89
CA GLU A 498 11.96 25.84 5.08
C GLU A 498 11.35 25.07 6.28
N GLN A 499 12.09 24.14 6.86
CA GLN A 499 11.60 23.28 7.96
C GLN A 499 11.61 24.02 9.31
N SER A 500 10.43 24.43 9.78
CA SER A 500 10.27 25.17 11.02
C SER A 500 10.80 24.44 12.27
N GLY A 501 10.73 23.10 12.28
CA GLY A 501 11.15 22.29 13.41
C GLY A 501 12.62 22.47 13.79
N TYR A 502 13.51 22.64 12.83
CA TYR A 502 14.95 22.79 13.07
C TYR A 502 15.28 24.16 13.70
N TYR A 503 14.62 25.22 13.26
CA TYR A 503 14.74 26.53 13.88
C TYR A 503 14.26 26.52 15.33
N VAL A 504 13.16 25.81 15.61
CA VAL A 504 12.62 25.65 16.97
C VAL A 504 13.61 24.86 17.83
N LEU A 505 14.17 23.75 17.34
CA LEU A 505 15.15 22.96 18.08
C LEU A 505 16.41 23.78 18.39
N LEU A 506 16.93 24.53 17.42
CA LEU A 506 18.09 25.41 17.62
C LEU A 506 17.79 26.54 18.61
N SER A 507 16.62 27.17 18.47
CA SER A 507 16.14 28.18 19.43
C SER A 507 16.08 27.62 20.86
N ASN A 508 15.65 26.36 21.00
CA ASN A 508 15.56 25.67 22.29
C ASN A 508 16.95 25.36 22.88
N ILE A 509 17.93 24.99 22.06
CA ILE A 509 19.33 24.78 22.51
C ILE A 509 19.92 26.09 23.03
N TYR A 510 19.74 27.20 22.30
CA TYR A 510 20.19 28.51 22.76
C TYR A 510 19.49 28.97 24.04
N ALA A 511 18.17 28.77 24.15
CA ALA A 511 17.40 29.12 25.33
C ALA A 511 17.89 28.35 26.57
N LYS A 512 18.12 27.03 26.44
CA LYS A 512 18.64 26.18 27.53
C LYS A 512 20.06 26.60 27.99
N ALA A 513 20.83 27.18 27.07
CA ALA A 513 22.15 27.76 27.36
C ALA A 513 22.11 29.21 27.86
N GLY A 514 20.92 29.80 28.07
CA GLY A 514 20.75 31.21 28.49
C GLY A 514 21.11 32.25 27.43
N ARG A 515 21.29 31.83 26.17
CA ARG A 515 21.70 32.68 25.03
C ARG A 515 20.52 33.36 24.36
N TRP A 516 19.82 34.22 25.06
CA TRP A 516 18.55 34.85 24.62
C TRP A 516 18.68 35.76 23.39
N LYS A 517 19.87 36.31 23.12
CA LYS A 517 20.13 37.11 21.92
C LYS A 517 19.99 36.26 20.68
N GLU A 518 20.63 35.11 20.66
CA GLU A 518 20.60 34.18 19.55
C GLU A 518 19.18 33.54 19.34
N VAL A 519 18.45 33.34 20.45
CA VAL A 519 17.04 32.96 20.37
C VAL A 519 16.25 34.01 19.59
N THR A 520 16.46 35.28 19.88
CA THR A 520 15.77 36.39 19.19
C THR A 520 16.17 36.49 17.73
N GLU A 521 17.46 36.27 17.41
CA GLU A 521 17.94 36.23 16.01
C GLU A 521 17.29 35.12 15.19
N ILE A 522 17.29 33.89 15.71
CA ILE A 522 16.66 32.74 15.05
C ILE A 522 15.18 32.98 14.81
N ARG A 523 14.44 33.50 15.79
CA ARG A 523 13.03 33.85 15.64
C ARG A 523 12.81 34.97 14.60
N SER A 524 13.73 35.93 14.53
CA SER A 524 13.71 37.00 13.52
C SER A 524 13.95 36.45 12.10
N VAL A 525 14.85 35.46 11.95
CA VAL A 525 15.07 34.77 10.69
C VAL A 525 13.81 34.03 10.26
N MET A 526 13.15 33.26 11.14
CA MET A 526 11.88 32.60 10.86
C MET A 526 10.82 33.61 10.37
N LYS A 527 10.68 34.73 11.06
CA LYS A 527 9.71 35.77 10.68
C LYS A 527 10.02 36.38 9.31
N ARG A 528 11.27 36.69 8.99
CA ARG A 528 11.70 37.21 7.69
C ARG A 528 11.44 36.23 6.56
N ARG A 529 11.68 34.92 6.81
CA ARG A 529 11.44 33.84 5.84
C ARG A 529 9.99 33.38 5.81
N LYS A 530 9.08 33.98 6.58
CA LYS A 530 7.67 33.59 6.73
C LYS A 530 7.46 32.13 7.16
N ILE A 531 8.44 31.54 7.85
CA ILE A 531 8.39 30.17 8.40
C ILE A 531 7.51 30.22 9.65
N ARG A 532 6.39 29.48 9.63
CA ARG A 532 5.48 29.38 10.77
C ARG A 532 5.73 28.09 11.55
N LYS A 533 5.74 28.20 12.89
CA LYS A 533 5.80 27.03 13.77
C LYS A 533 4.57 26.15 13.54
N THR A 534 4.80 24.85 13.35
CA THR A 534 3.70 23.88 13.30
C THR A 534 3.04 23.79 14.67
N PRO A 535 1.73 24.04 14.79
CA PRO A 535 1.04 23.93 16.07
C PRO A 535 1.00 22.48 16.55
N GLY A 536 1.07 22.28 17.85
CA GLY A 536 0.85 20.98 18.48
C GLY A 536 -0.64 20.65 18.48
N ILE A 537 -1.00 19.56 17.81
CA ILE A 537 -2.39 19.08 17.66
C ILE A 537 -2.49 17.72 18.33
N SER A 538 -3.53 17.56 19.16
CA SER A 538 -3.92 16.27 19.74
C SER A 538 -5.31 15.88 19.27
N ASN A 539 -5.48 14.64 18.79
CA ASN A 539 -6.74 14.11 18.34
C ASN A 539 -7.19 12.96 19.23
N VAL A 540 -8.51 12.88 19.44
CA VAL A 540 -9.16 11.76 20.11
C VAL A 540 -10.36 11.32 19.28
N GLU A 541 -10.51 10.01 19.05
CA GLU A 541 -11.65 9.43 18.34
C GLU A 541 -12.70 8.99 19.36
N LEU A 542 -13.90 9.57 19.26
CA LEU A 542 -15.08 9.17 20.05
C LEU A 542 -16.31 9.11 19.15
N ASN A 543 -17.12 8.07 19.28
CA ASN A 543 -18.37 7.90 18.53
C ASN A 543 -18.19 8.04 16.99
N ASN A 544 -17.10 7.52 16.43
CA ASN A 544 -16.70 7.66 15.01
C ASN A 544 -16.47 9.12 14.56
N GLN A 545 -16.22 10.03 15.49
CA GLN A 545 -15.82 11.41 15.21
C GLN A 545 -14.45 11.69 15.81
N VAL A 546 -13.64 12.41 15.07
CA VAL A 546 -12.31 12.86 15.53
C VAL A 546 -12.45 14.26 16.10
N HIS A 547 -12.15 14.40 17.40
CA HIS A 547 -12.08 15.68 18.07
C HIS A 547 -10.63 16.15 18.11
N THR A 548 -10.40 17.36 17.69
CA THR A 548 -9.06 17.95 17.54
C THR A 548 -8.86 19.07 18.55
N PHE A 549 -7.74 19.06 19.25
CA PHE A 549 -7.38 20.07 20.26
C PHE A 549 -6.05 20.72 19.92
N LEU A 550 -5.99 22.04 20.06
CA LEU A 550 -4.79 22.85 20.05
C LEU A 550 -4.43 23.24 21.49
N ALA A 551 -3.20 23.69 21.72
CA ALA A 551 -2.84 24.24 23.02
C ALA A 551 -3.65 25.52 23.29
N GLY A 552 -4.31 25.60 24.46
CA GLY A 552 -5.15 26.74 24.83
C GLY A 552 -6.45 26.83 24.03
N ASP A 553 -6.93 25.75 23.43
CA ASP A 553 -8.15 25.72 22.62
C ASP A 553 -9.41 26.01 23.46
N THR A 554 -10.14 27.04 23.08
CA THR A 554 -11.41 27.45 23.71
C THR A 554 -12.60 27.35 22.73
N PHE A 555 -12.39 26.89 21.50
CA PHE A 555 -13.42 26.82 20.46
C PHE A 555 -14.28 25.54 20.54
N HIS A 556 -13.80 24.52 21.26
CA HIS A 556 -14.58 23.29 21.41
C HIS A 556 -15.88 23.54 22.17
N PRO A 557 -17.05 22.97 21.78
CA PRO A 557 -18.34 23.20 22.45
C PRO A 557 -18.33 22.93 23.97
N GLN A 558 -17.55 21.96 24.42
CA GLN A 558 -17.39 21.59 25.84
C GLN A 558 -16.13 22.21 26.46
N SER A 559 -15.60 23.31 25.92
CA SER A 559 -14.36 23.90 26.44
C SER A 559 -14.47 24.23 27.93
N LYS A 560 -15.60 24.77 28.38
CA LYS A 560 -15.82 25.15 29.78
C LYS A 560 -15.67 23.95 30.72
N GLU A 561 -16.38 22.86 30.45
CA GLU A 561 -16.32 21.64 31.25
C GLU A 561 -14.93 21.01 31.24
N ILE A 562 -14.24 21.06 30.08
CA ILE A 562 -12.87 20.54 29.93
C ILE A 562 -11.91 21.33 30.84
N TYR A 563 -11.99 22.67 30.86
CA TYR A 563 -11.11 23.49 31.68
C TYR A 563 -11.41 23.37 33.16
N GLU A 564 -12.70 23.24 33.57
CA GLU A 564 -13.09 23.02 34.95
C GLU A 564 -12.56 21.67 35.47
N GLU A 565 -12.72 20.58 34.72
CA GLU A 565 -12.20 19.26 35.12
C GLU A 565 -10.65 19.23 35.08
N LEU A 566 -10.03 19.92 34.12
CA LEU A 566 -8.58 20.02 34.04
C LEU A 566 -8.02 20.68 35.30
N ALA A 567 -8.65 21.75 35.82
CA ALA A 567 -8.23 22.41 37.05
C ALA A 567 -8.30 21.49 38.27
N VAL A 568 -9.36 20.65 38.33
CA VAL A 568 -9.53 19.62 39.38
C VAL A 568 -8.42 18.59 39.32
N LEU A 569 -8.12 18.10 38.12
CA LEU A 569 -7.06 17.10 37.92
C LEU A 569 -5.66 17.67 38.22
N VAL A 570 -5.38 18.90 37.80
CA VAL A 570 -4.11 19.57 38.16
C VAL A 570 -3.94 19.69 39.67
N GLY A 571 -5.04 20.02 40.43
CA GLY A 571 -5.04 20.02 41.89
C GLY A 571 -4.65 18.66 42.47
N LYS A 572 -5.32 17.57 42.02
CA LYS A 572 -5.01 16.21 42.47
C LYS A 572 -3.59 15.76 42.06
N MET A 573 -3.09 16.17 40.90
CA MET A 573 -1.72 15.88 40.50
C MET A 573 -0.71 16.59 41.41
N LYS A 574 -0.96 17.87 41.80
CA LYS A 574 -0.11 18.62 42.75
C LYS A 574 -0.06 17.95 44.13
N GLU A 575 -1.18 17.38 44.60
CA GLU A 575 -1.21 16.58 45.84
C GLU A 575 -0.34 15.32 45.75
N LEU A 576 -0.17 14.75 44.54
CA LEU A 576 0.71 13.60 44.28
C LEU A 576 2.17 14.01 43.98
N GLY A 577 2.53 15.30 44.14
CA GLY A 577 3.88 15.81 43.94
C GLY A 577 4.19 16.27 42.51
N TYR A 578 3.18 16.55 41.71
CA TYR A 578 3.39 17.12 40.36
C TYR A 578 3.93 18.54 40.48
N VAL A 579 5.08 18.76 39.86
CA VAL A 579 5.68 20.09 39.65
C VAL A 579 5.76 20.30 38.14
N PRO A 580 5.13 21.35 37.57
CA PRO A 580 5.25 21.66 36.15
C PRO A 580 6.72 21.82 35.74
N GLU A 581 7.10 21.14 34.64
CA GLU A 581 8.47 21.21 34.10
C GLU A 581 8.61 22.46 33.22
N THR A 582 8.77 23.64 33.90
CA THR A 582 8.83 24.95 33.25
C THR A 582 10.03 25.12 32.32
N ASP A 583 11.09 24.33 32.50
CA ASP A 583 12.21 24.19 31.55
C ASP A 583 11.78 23.77 30.13
N SER A 584 10.65 23.11 30.04
CA SER A 584 10.03 22.74 28.74
C SER A 584 9.33 23.92 28.06
N ALA A 585 8.94 24.96 28.82
CA ALA A 585 8.30 26.19 28.33
C ALA A 585 9.36 27.23 28.02
N LEU A 586 10.04 27.12 26.90
CA LEU A 586 11.16 27.97 26.47
C LEU A 586 10.66 29.34 25.97
N HIS A 587 9.92 30.04 26.82
CA HIS A 587 9.49 31.42 26.66
C HIS A 587 10.19 32.29 27.69
N ASP A 588 10.58 33.51 27.27
CA ASP A 588 11.14 34.54 28.16
C ASP A 588 9.98 35.29 28.84
N VAL A 589 9.29 34.58 29.73
CA VAL A 589 8.14 35.04 30.52
C VAL A 589 8.30 34.57 31.97
N GLU A 590 7.52 35.14 32.89
CA GLU A 590 7.55 34.73 34.29
C GLU A 590 7.14 33.26 34.50
N GLU A 591 7.58 32.63 35.57
CA GLU A 591 7.35 31.21 35.87
C GLU A 591 5.85 30.88 35.93
N GLU A 592 5.02 31.75 36.49
CA GLU A 592 3.56 31.58 36.57
C GLU A 592 2.90 31.53 35.17
N ASP A 593 3.36 32.37 34.23
CA ASP A 593 2.89 32.34 32.85
C ASP A 593 3.32 31.07 32.13
N LYS A 594 4.52 30.56 32.41
CA LYS A 594 4.98 29.27 31.90
C LYS A 594 4.11 28.11 32.38
N GLU A 595 3.77 28.08 33.69
CA GLU A 595 2.87 27.08 34.27
C GLU A 595 1.47 27.12 33.59
N CYS A 596 0.92 28.34 33.41
CA CYS A 596 -0.35 28.52 32.75
C CYS A 596 -0.35 27.96 31.30
N HIS A 597 0.73 28.23 30.56
CA HIS A 597 0.87 27.70 29.20
C HIS A 597 1.00 26.19 29.16
N LEU A 598 1.76 25.59 30.08
CA LEU A 598 1.92 24.14 30.20
C LEU A 598 0.63 23.45 30.62
N ALA A 599 -0.15 24.08 31.49
CA ALA A 599 -1.42 23.52 31.97
C ALA A 599 -2.40 23.22 30.85
N VAL A 600 -2.42 24.01 29.77
CA VAL A 600 -3.39 23.94 28.67
C VAL A 600 -2.84 23.32 27.39
N HIS A 601 -1.83 22.47 27.47
CA HIS A 601 -1.35 21.72 26.30
C HIS A 601 -2.43 20.82 25.73
N SER A 602 -2.42 20.66 24.41
CA SER A 602 -3.45 19.93 23.66
C SER A 602 -3.64 18.49 24.13
N GLU A 603 -2.58 17.82 24.60
CA GLU A 603 -2.64 16.47 25.17
C GLU A 603 -3.53 16.41 26.42
N LYS A 604 -3.35 17.36 27.34
CA LYS A 604 -4.13 17.42 28.56
C LYS A 604 -5.60 17.70 28.27
N LEU A 605 -5.89 18.62 27.34
CA LEU A 605 -7.26 18.91 26.90
C LEU A 605 -7.94 17.68 26.28
N ALA A 606 -7.22 16.96 25.40
CA ALA A 606 -7.72 15.74 24.75
C ALA A 606 -7.97 14.60 25.77
N ILE A 607 -7.08 14.43 26.78
CA ILE A 607 -7.26 13.45 27.86
C ILE A 607 -8.54 13.78 28.64
N VAL A 608 -8.69 15.03 29.09
CA VAL A 608 -9.84 15.46 29.89
C VAL A 608 -11.14 15.33 29.11
N PHE A 609 -11.16 15.72 27.84
CA PHE A 609 -12.32 15.53 26.99
C PHE A 609 -12.73 14.05 26.90
N ALA A 610 -11.76 13.16 26.71
CA ALA A 610 -12.04 11.73 26.69
C ALA A 610 -12.57 11.21 28.04
N LEU A 611 -12.03 11.70 29.14
CA LEU A 611 -12.51 11.35 30.51
C LEU A 611 -13.98 11.73 30.71
N LEU A 612 -14.38 12.91 30.23
CA LEU A 612 -15.76 13.40 30.37
C LEU A 612 -16.75 12.63 29.49
N ASN A 613 -16.32 12.10 28.34
CA ASN A 613 -17.21 11.60 27.31
C ASN A 613 -17.18 10.08 27.09
N THR A 614 -16.29 9.32 27.74
CA THR A 614 -16.21 7.87 27.62
C THR A 614 -15.93 7.18 28.95
N GLN A 615 -16.52 6.00 29.11
CA GLN A 615 -16.28 5.10 30.26
C GLN A 615 -15.33 3.94 29.87
N GLU A 616 -14.78 3.94 28.68
CA GLU A 616 -13.87 2.89 28.23
C GLU A 616 -12.65 2.80 29.14
N SER A 617 -12.13 1.60 29.39
CA SER A 617 -10.95 1.37 30.23
C SER A 617 -9.67 1.97 29.67
N GLN A 618 -9.67 2.29 28.38
CA GLN A 618 -8.50 2.83 27.68
C GLN A 618 -8.85 4.10 26.89
N ILE A 619 -8.09 5.16 27.08
CA ILE A 619 -8.17 6.41 26.33
C ILE A 619 -7.05 6.43 25.30
N ARG A 620 -7.38 6.78 24.04
CA ARG A 620 -6.40 6.87 22.94
C ARG A 620 -6.31 8.27 22.37
N ILE A 621 -5.09 8.77 22.28
CA ILE A 621 -4.79 10.12 21.76
C ILE A 621 -3.68 10.01 20.74
N THR A 622 -3.80 10.77 19.65
CA THR A 622 -2.72 10.93 18.67
C THR A 622 -2.20 12.36 18.70
N LYS A 623 -0.89 12.51 18.69
CA LYS A 623 -0.17 13.78 18.70
C LYS A 623 0.67 13.94 17.44
N ASN A 624 0.59 15.09 16.77
CA ASN A 624 1.38 15.40 15.59
C ASN A 624 2.83 15.83 15.89
N LEU A 625 3.17 16.02 17.15
CA LEU A 625 4.51 16.34 17.64
C LEU A 625 4.91 15.34 18.73
N ARG A 626 6.18 15.32 19.10
CA ARG A 626 6.66 14.55 20.25
C ARG A 626 6.02 15.07 21.54
N VAL A 627 5.62 14.17 22.42
CA VAL A 627 5.09 14.52 23.75
C VAL A 627 6.18 15.23 24.56
N CYS A 628 5.88 16.34 25.22
CA CYS A 628 6.84 17.02 26.08
C CYS A 628 6.95 16.34 27.45
N GLY A 629 8.04 16.61 28.20
CA GLY A 629 8.28 16.02 29.53
C GLY A 629 7.13 16.26 30.49
N ASP A 630 6.65 17.48 30.52
CA ASP A 630 5.52 17.87 31.36
C ASP A 630 4.23 17.12 31.07
N CYS A 631 3.83 16.99 29.78
CA CYS A 631 2.65 16.20 29.39
C CYS A 631 2.85 14.70 29.66
N HIS A 632 4.07 14.19 29.54
CA HIS A 632 4.39 12.81 29.84
C HIS A 632 4.20 12.50 31.35
N ILE A 633 4.72 13.38 32.23
CA ILE A 633 4.53 13.26 33.67
C ILE A 633 3.05 13.41 34.04
N ALA A 634 2.37 14.41 33.45
CA ALA A 634 0.94 14.60 33.68
C ALA A 634 0.10 13.37 33.30
N ALA A 635 0.34 12.77 32.12
CA ALA A 635 -0.36 11.58 31.68
C ALA A 635 -0.11 10.36 32.60
N LYS A 636 1.11 10.21 33.16
CA LYS A 636 1.42 9.19 34.18
C LYS A 636 0.55 9.37 35.41
N LEU A 637 0.53 10.59 35.95
CA LEU A 637 -0.24 10.90 37.17
C LEU A 637 -1.75 10.79 36.92
N ILE A 638 -2.25 11.30 35.80
CA ILE A 638 -3.67 11.18 35.46
C ILE A 638 -4.04 9.71 35.38
N SER A 639 -3.25 8.85 34.72
CA SER A 639 -3.55 7.41 34.61
C SER A 639 -3.70 6.74 35.98
N LYS A 640 -2.91 7.20 36.98
CA LYS A 640 -2.98 6.71 38.37
C LYS A 640 -4.22 7.25 39.09
N ILE A 641 -4.57 8.54 38.89
CA ILE A 641 -5.73 9.18 39.54
C ILE A 641 -7.04 8.59 39.08
N VAL A 642 -7.16 8.33 37.77
CA VAL A 642 -8.43 7.88 37.16
C VAL A 642 -8.50 6.36 37.00
N GLU A 643 -7.47 5.62 37.35
CA GLU A 643 -7.36 4.16 37.23
C GLU A 643 -7.68 3.63 35.81
N ARG A 644 -7.31 4.42 34.80
CA ARG A 644 -7.55 4.09 33.38
C ARG A 644 -6.22 4.13 32.63
N GLU A 645 -6.12 3.25 31.61
CA GLU A 645 -4.99 3.28 30.69
C GLU A 645 -5.12 4.45 29.72
N ILE A 646 -4.07 5.25 29.58
CA ILE A 646 -3.98 6.32 28.60
C ILE A 646 -2.90 5.95 27.59
N VAL A 647 -3.26 5.87 26.32
CA VAL A 647 -2.34 5.59 25.21
C VAL A 647 -2.17 6.85 24.40
N VAL A 648 -0.97 7.37 24.35
CA VAL A 648 -0.62 8.51 23.51
C VAL A 648 0.32 8.05 22.41
N ARG A 649 -0.09 8.20 21.16
CA ARG A 649 0.77 8.04 19.99
C ARG A 649 1.36 9.40 19.62
N ASP A 650 2.66 9.51 19.66
CA ASP A 650 3.38 10.66 19.12
C ASP A 650 4.02 10.35 17.75
N THR A 651 4.85 11.24 17.22
CA THR A 651 5.52 11.04 15.92
C THR A 651 6.48 9.86 15.89
N ASN A 652 6.93 9.38 17.05
CA ASN A 652 8.00 8.38 17.12
C ASN A 652 7.53 7.03 17.66
N ARG A 653 6.60 7.02 18.64
CA ARG A 653 6.21 5.81 19.35
C ARG A 653 4.85 5.91 20.04
N PHE A 654 4.47 4.83 20.71
CA PHE A 654 3.38 4.78 21.67
C PHE A 654 3.88 4.90 23.11
N HIS A 655 3.15 5.67 23.89
CA HIS A 655 3.30 5.79 25.34
C HIS A 655 2.04 5.19 25.98
N HIS A 656 2.18 4.06 26.65
CA HIS A 656 1.11 3.43 27.42
C HIS A 656 1.28 3.82 28.88
N PHE A 657 0.43 4.69 29.36
CA PHE A 657 0.40 5.13 30.75
C PHE A 657 -0.62 4.31 31.52
N LYS A 658 -0.17 3.60 32.53
CA LYS A 658 -1.01 2.79 33.38
C LYS A 658 -0.45 2.81 34.80
N ASP A 659 -1.31 2.97 35.83
CA ASP A 659 -0.94 2.96 37.24
C ASP A 659 0.24 3.87 37.60
N GLY A 660 0.37 4.99 36.90
CA GLY A 660 1.44 5.97 37.12
C GLY A 660 2.79 5.66 36.45
N VAL A 661 2.87 4.61 35.65
CA VAL A 661 4.08 4.26 34.90
C VAL A 661 3.83 4.34 33.38
N CYS A 662 4.91 4.53 32.63
CA CYS A 662 4.85 4.51 31.16
C CYS A 662 5.62 3.31 30.60
N SER A 663 5.10 2.71 29.52
CA SER A 663 5.75 1.60 28.81
C SER A 663 7.13 1.95 28.25
N CYS A 664 7.45 3.25 28.07
CA CYS A 664 8.76 3.69 27.59
C CYS A 664 9.86 3.64 28.66
N GLY A 665 9.52 3.37 29.94
CA GLY A 665 10.50 3.38 31.03
C GLY A 665 11.18 4.74 31.23
N ASP A 666 10.52 5.82 30.84
CA ASP A 666 11.04 7.20 30.82
C ASP A 666 12.27 7.39 29.90
N TYR A 667 12.50 6.43 28.99
CA TYR A 667 13.53 6.47 27.94
C TYR A 667 12.92 6.91 26.61
N TRP A 668 12.90 8.23 26.34
CA TRP A 668 12.17 8.76 25.17
C TRP A 668 12.72 10.09 24.62
#